data_284b797a4ce88f953015897c182f72c3
#
_entry.id   284b797a4ce88f953015897c182f72c3
#
_cell.length_a   1.000
_cell.length_b   1.000
_cell.length_c   1.000
_cell.angle_alpha   90.00
_cell.angle_beta   90.00
_cell.angle_gamma   90.00
#
_symmetry.space_group_name_H-M   'P 1'
#
loop_
_entity.id
_entity.type
_entity.pdbx_description
1 polymer ?
#
loop_
_entity_poly.entity_id
_entity_poly.type
_entity_poly.pdbx_seq_one_letter_code
_entity_poly.pdbx_strand_id
1 'polypeptide(L)'
;MVHKSDSDELAALRAENARLVSLLEAHGIEWRRKPQTPVQRVSVLSTDEKVALFRRLFRGRDDVCALRWESKTSGKSGYSPACANEWQLGICGKPRIKCGDCAHRQLIPVSDLVIYHHLAGTHTAGLYPLLEDDSCYFLAVDFDEAEWQKDASAFMRSCDELGVPAALEISRSRQGAHVWIFFASRVSAREARRLGTAIISYTCSRTRQLRLGSYDRLFPNQDTMPKGGFGNLIALPLQKRPRASGGSVFVDMNLQPYPDQWAFLVSVIPMNVQDIEPTILRATGSIHPLDVNFINEEDLGTPWEGKKSSGNRLNLAVAEPLKITLANQIYFEKAQLPQVLINRLIRLAAFPNPEFYKAQAMRMSVWNKPRVTGCAENYPQHIALPRGCLDSVLSFLRDNNIAAELIDKRFAGTECNAVFMGNLRAEQEEAVSALLRYDTGVLCAPTAFGKTVTAAAVIARRKVNTLILVHRTELLKQWQERLAVFLQAGDSIGIIGGGKHKPCGNIDIAVVQSISRHGEVEPLVRNYGQIIVDECHHIGAVSFSAILKETNARYLLGLTATPIRRDGLHPIIFMYCGAIRHTASRPKESPHNLEVLTRSRFTSGHLPSDARIQDIFREIALDHDRTVAIAEEAMKAFGQGRKVLVLTERTDHLDDIASVMNTLKLSPFVLHSRLSKKKRTMLISGLNALPPDSPRILLSTGRLIGEGFDHPPLDTLILAMPVSWKGTLQQYAGRLHREHTGKSDVRIIDFVDTAYPVLLRMWDKRQRGYKAMGYRIVADGEGLSF
;
A
#
# COMPACT_ATOMS: atom_id res chain seq x y z
N MET A 1 -24.32 40.04 6.68
CA MET A 1 -23.69 41.36 6.49
C MET A 1 -22.15 41.37 6.49
N VAL A 2 -21.47 40.22 6.55
CA VAL A 2 -19.98 40.13 6.63
C VAL A 2 -19.35 39.96 5.24
N HIS A 3 -20.07 39.49 4.20
CA HIS A 3 -19.50 39.24 2.88
C HIS A 3 -19.31 40.45 1.94
N LYS A 4 -19.82 41.62 2.30
CA LYS A 4 -19.63 42.83 1.50
C LYS A 4 -18.31 43.54 1.79
N SER A 5 -17.77 43.34 3.00
CA SER A 5 -16.51 43.90 3.48
C SER A 5 -15.26 43.40 2.73
N ASP A 6 -15.16 42.07 2.50
CA ASP A 6 -13.91 41.47 1.93
C ASP A 6 -13.79 41.75 0.43
N SER A 7 -14.90 41.80 -0.29
CA SER A 7 -14.91 42.17 -1.72
C SER A 7 -14.59 43.67 -1.91
N ASP A 8 -15.12 44.52 -1.04
CA ASP A 8 -14.87 45.97 -1.05
C ASP A 8 -13.43 46.28 -0.61
N GLU A 9 -12.88 45.53 0.36
CA GLU A 9 -11.49 45.62 0.79
C GLU A 9 -10.52 45.17 -0.32
N LEU A 10 -10.83 44.07 -1.01
CA LEU A 10 -10.01 43.57 -2.14
C LEU A 10 -10.04 44.56 -3.32
N ALA A 11 -11.19 45.17 -3.59
CA ALA A 11 -11.34 46.21 -4.59
C ALA A 11 -10.53 47.48 -4.23
N ALA A 12 -10.59 47.88 -2.96
CA ALA A 12 -9.83 49.02 -2.43
C ALA A 12 -8.32 48.76 -2.51
N LEU A 13 -7.84 47.56 -2.10
CA LEU A 13 -6.43 47.18 -2.22
C LEU A 13 -5.98 47.12 -3.69
N ARG A 14 -6.77 46.66 -4.61
CA ARG A 14 -6.46 46.68 -6.05
C ARG A 14 -6.39 48.11 -6.60
N ALA A 15 -7.26 48.97 -6.21
CA ALA A 15 -7.26 50.36 -6.60
C ALA A 15 -6.04 51.09 -6.04
N GLU A 16 -5.70 50.84 -4.77
CA GLU A 16 -4.51 51.43 -4.16
C GLU A 16 -3.21 50.89 -4.77
N ASN A 17 -3.15 49.61 -5.10
CA ASN A 17 -2.01 49.02 -5.80
C ASN A 17 -1.84 49.66 -7.20
N ALA A 18 -2.93 49.84 -7.94
CA ALA A 18 -2.90 50.52 -9.23
C ALA A 18 -2.43 51.99 -9.10
N ARG A 19 -2.89 52.68 -8.04
CA ARG A 19 -2.47 54.06 -7.74
C ARG A 19 -0.97 54.13 -7.42
N LEU A 20 -0.48 53.22 -6.59
CA LEU A 20 0.95 53.14 -6.23
C LEU A 20 1.83 52.83 -7.46
N VAL A 21 1.41 51.91 -8.32
CA VAL A 21 2.06 51.59 -9.60
C VAL A 21 2.16 52.86 -10.47
N SER A 22 1.02 53.56 -10.65
CA SER A 22 1.03 54.80 -11.47
C SER A 22 1.94 55.89 -10.90
N LEU A 23 1.99 56.03 -9.55
CA LEU A 23 2.89 56.96 -8.90
C LEU A 23 4.37 56.59 -9.11
N LEU A 24 4.71 55.32 -9.00
CA LEU A 24 6.06 54.82 -9.25
C LEU A 24 6.46 55.08 -10.72
N GLU A 25 5.54 54.81 -11.63
CA GLU A 25 5.78 55.10 -13.06
C GLU A 25 5.91 56.62 -13.37
N ALA A 26 5.06 57.44 -12.74
CA ALA A 26 5.14 58.91 -12.90
C ALA A 26 6.47 59.52 -12.36
N HIS A 27 7.02 58.88 -11.33
CA HIS A 27 8.32 59.30 -10.78
C HIS A 27 9.53 58.58 -11.38
N GLY A 28 9.36 57.79 -12.43
CA GLY A 28 10.42 57.04 -13.10
C GLY A 28 11.07 55.96 -12.25
N ILE A 29 10.39 55.53 -11.16
CA ILE A 29 10.91 54.51 -10.27
C ILE A 29 10.56 53.13 -10.89
N GLU A 30 11.58 52.35 -11.23
CA GLU A 30 11.42 50.96 -11.69
C GLU A 30 10.88 50.08 -10.56
N TRP A 31 9.58 49.75 -10.60
CA TRP A 31 8.89 48.90 -9.62
C TRP A 31 8.75 47.45 -10.08
N ARG A 32 8.87 47.16 -11.38
CA ARG A 32 8.99 45.80 -11.88
C ARG A 32 10.44 45.38 -11.79
N ARG A 33 10.71 44.27 -11.07
CA ARG A 33 11.98 43.58 -11.28
C ARG A 33 12.07 43.20 -12.76
N LYS A 34 12.90 43.89 -13.51
CA LYS A 34 13.27 43.37 -14.83
C LYS A 34 13.78 41.94 -14.65
N PRO A 35 13.30 40.94 -15.40
CA PRO A 35 14.02 39.70 -15.48
C PRO A 35 15.45 40.11 -15.85
N GLN A 36 16.41 39.79 -15.00
CA GLN A 36 17.82 40.03 -15.27
C GLN A 36 18.15 39.19 -16.52
N THR A 37 18.08 39.83 -17.66
CA THR A 37 18.66 39.25 -18.90
C THR A 37 20.14 39.12 -18.58
N PRO A 38 20.73 37.92 -18.55
CA PRO A 38 22.15 37.76 -18.23
C PRO A 38 22.92 38.57 -19.27
N VAL A 39 23.61 39.57 -18.81
CA VAL A 39 24.57 40.30 -19.67
C VAL A 39 25.53 39.26 -20.23
N GLN A 40 25.56 39.09 -21.54
CA GLN A 40 26.45 38.17 -22.27
C GLN A 40 27.90 38.54 -22.03
N ARG A 41 28.44 38.24 -20.84
CA ARG A 41 29.89 38.24 -20.60
C ARG A 41 30.38 36.84 -20.95
N VAL A 42 31.19 36.76 -22.00
CA VAL A 42 31.92 35.52 -22.33
C VAL A 42 32.72 35.15 -21.07
N SER A 43 32.52 33.94 -20.57
CA SER A 43 33.21 33.48 -19.35
C SER A 43 34.68 33.30 -19.64
N VAL A 44 35.51 34.06 -18.96
CA VAL A 44 37.00 33.99 -19.02
C VAL A 44 37.55 32.91 -18.07
N LEU A 45 36.69 32.02 -17.54
CA LEU A 45 37.08 30.99 -16.56
C LEU A 45 38.11 30.02 -17.15
N SER A 46 39.20 29.79 -16.41
CA SER A 46 40.16 28.71 -16.66
C SER A 46 39.50 27.33 -16.50
N THR A 47 40.19 26.31 -16.89
CA THR A 47 39.71 24.93 -16.74
C THR A 47 39.50 24.58 -15.28
N ASP A 48 40.41 24.95 -14.40
CA ASP A 48 40.35 24.67 -12.97
C ASP A 48 39.21 25.43 -12.29
N GLU A 49 38.98 26.67 -12.66
CA GLU A 49 37.82 27.44 -12.19
C GLU A 49 36.50 26.86 -12.65
N LYS A 50 36.40 26.32 -13.87
CA LYS A 50 35.22 25.59 -14.36
C LYS A 50 34.95 24.32 -13.55
N VAL A 51 35.99 23.54 -13.25
CA VAL A 51 35.88 22.34 -12.41
C VAL A 51 35.47 22.71 -10.99
N ALA A 52 36.05 23.73 -10.40
CA ALA A 52 35.73 24.22 -9.06
C ALA A 52 34.29 24.74 -8.97
N LEU A 53 33.82 25.54 -9.96
CA LEU A 53 32.45 26.01 -10.06
C LEU A 53 31.47 24.82 -10.15
N PHE A 54 31.79 23.88 -11.02
CA PHE A 54 30.94 22.70 -11.23
C PHE A 54 30.80 21.87 -9.97
N ARG A 55 31.92 21.58 -9.28
CA ARG A 55 31.90 20.86 -7.98
C ARG A 55 31.17 21.63 -6.88
N ARG A 56 31.17 22.94 -6.91
CA ARG A 56 30.46 23.78 -5.94
C ARG A 56 28.94 23.64 -6.10
N LEU A 57 28.42 23.53 -7.32
CA LEU A 57 27.00 23.43 -7.59
C LEU A 57 26.49 21.98 -7.48
N PHE A 58 27.19 21.05 -8.12
CA PHE A 58 26.79 19.64 -8.17
C PHE A 58 27.43 18.85 -7.04
N ARG A 59 26.99 19.13 -5.80
CA ARG A 59 27.47 18.46 -4.59
C ARG A 59 26.60 17.25 -4.27
N GLY A 60 27.23 16.12 -4.01
CA GLY A 60 26.60 14.91 -3.49
C GLY A 60 27.61 14.14 -2.66
N ARG A 61 27.50 12.82 -2.62
CA ARG A 61 28.53 11.97 -2.01
C ARG A 61 29.86 12.22 -2.70
N ASP A 62 30.89 12.42 -1.92
CA ASP A 62 32.26 12.65 -2.38
C ASP A 62 33.10 11.38 -2.38
N ASP A 63 32.70 10.37 -1.60
CA ASP A 63 33.36 9.07 -1.45
C ASP A 63 33.15 8.12 -2.63
N VAL A 64 32.16 8.37 -3.47
CA VAL A 64 31.80 7.51 -4.60
C VAL A 64 31.24 8.28 -5.78
N CYS A 65 31.74 8.04 -6.97
CA CYS A 65 31.10 8.45 -8.21
C CYS A 65 30.47 7.25 -8.93
N ALA A 66 29.50 7.51 -9.80
CA ALA A 66 28.99 6.51 -10.73
C ALA A 66 29.52 6.77 -12.13
N LEU A 67 29.89 5.72 -12.85
CA LEU A 67 30.30 5.84 -14.26
C LEU A 67 29.29 5.12 -15.15
N ARG A 68 29.02 5.74 -16.29
CA ARG A 68 28.16 5.18 -17.31
C ARG A 68 28.89 4.09 -18.10
N TRP A 69 28.23 2.95 -18.25
CA TRP A 69 28.69 1.84 -19.07
C TRP A 69 27.72 1.61 -20.26
N GLU A 70 28.24 1.10 -21.34
CA GLU A 70 27.48 0.67 -22.52
C GLU A 70 27.97 -0.72 -22.95
N SER A 71 27.02 -1.64 -23.10
CA SER A 71 27.35 -2.97 -23.60
C SER A 71 27.34 -2.97 -25.12
N LYS A 72 28.49 -3.26 -25.71
CA LYS A 72 28.65 -3.36 -27.19
C LYS A 72 27.83 -4.52 -27.79
N THR A 73 27.55 -5.56 -26.99
CA THR A 73 26.87 -6.77 -27.46
C THR A 73 25.35 -6.71 -27.31
N SER A 74 24.83 -6.06 -26.27
CA SER A 74 23.39 -6.02 -26.00
C SER A 74 22.75 -4.66 -26.26
N GLY A 75 23.54 -3.63 -26.57
CA GLY A 75 23.06 -2.24 -26.69
C GLY A 75 22.56 -1.62 -25.38
N LYS A 76 22.58 -2.35 -24.29
CA LYS A 76 22.16 -1.86 -22.97
C LYS A 76 23.19 -0.90 -22.38
N SER A 77 22.71 0.12 -21.72
CA SER A 77 23.54 1.07 -21.00
C SER A 77 22.98 1.33 -19.60
N GLY A 78 23.83 1.77 -18.70
CA GLY A 78 23.45 2.07 -17.34
C GLY A 78 24.58 2.75 -16.57
N TYR A 79 24.38 2.94 -15.29
CA TYR A 79 25.38 3.48 -14.40
C TYR A 79 25.70 2.46 -13.32
N SER A 80 26.97 2.40 -12.92
CA SER A 80 27.43 1.61 -11.77
C SER A 80 28.35 2.43 -10.89
N PRO A 81 28.38 2.17 -9.55
CA PRO A 81 29.38 2.77 -8.69
C PRO A 81 30.77 2.44 -9.24
N ALA A 82 31.61 3.45 -9.39
CA ALA A 82 32.96 3.29 -9.88
C ALA A 82 33.85 2.60 -8.81
N CYS A 83 34.57 1.57 -9.21
CA CYS A 83 35.42 0.78 -8.34
C CYS A 83 36.77 0.55 -9.00
N ALA A 84 37.88 0.82 -8.30
CA ALA A 84 39.21 0.59 -8.81
C ALA A 84 39.51 -0.88 -9.09
N ASN A 85 38.85 -1.78 -8.39
CA ASN A 85 38.97 -3.23 -8.56
C ASN A 85 37.99 -3.83 -9.56
N GLU A 86 37.25 -2.99 -10.31
CA GLU A 86 36.19 -3.48 -11.21
C GLU A 86 36.77 -4.34 -12.33
N TRP A 87 36.21 -5.56 -12.47
CA TRP A 87 36.67 -6.59 -13.45
C TRP A 87 38.09 -7.10 -13.27
N GLN A 88 38.79 -6.82 -12.13
CA GLN A 88 40.08 -7.44 -11.85
C GLN A 88 39.94 -8.92 -11.52
N LEU A 89 40.64 -9.75 -12.27
CA LEU A 89 40.64 -11.21 -12.09
C LEU A 89 41.13 -11.61 -10.68
N GLY A 90 40.36 -12.46 -10.02
CA GLY A 90 40.68 -12.94 -8.66
C GLY A 90 40.23 -12.02 -7.53
N ILE A 91 39.81 -10.76 -7.82
CA ILE A 91 39.39 -9.76 -6.83
C ILE A 91 37.91 -9.42 -7.01
N CYS A 92 37.49 -9.12 -8.25
CA CYS A 92 36.11 -8.69 -8.54
C CYS A 92 35.21 -9.93 -8.75
N GLY A 93 34.19 -10.08 -7.90
CA GLY A 93 33.22 -11.17 -7.98
C GLY A 93 32.05 -10.96 -8.95
N LYS A 94 32.02 -9.88 -9.74
CA LYS A 94 30.98 -9.65 -10.77
C LYS A 94 30.98 -10.77 -11.82
N PRO A 95 29.80 -11.14 -12.33
CA PRO A 95 28.43 -10.71 -11.97
C PRO A 95 27.82 -11.48 -10.79
N ARG A 96 28.53 -12.46 -10.20
CA ARG A 96 28.01 -13.35 -9.14
C ARG A 96 27.76 -12.63 -7.81
N ILE A 97 28.66 -11.68 -7.45
CA ILE A 97 28.57 -10.88 -6.24
C ILE A 97 28.18 -9.44 -6.62
N LYS A 98 27.16 -8.91 -5.97
CA LYS A 98 26.77 -7.50 -6.14
C LYS A 98 27.79 -6.57 -5.49
N CYS A 99 28.03 -5.39 -6.08
CA CYS A 99 28.98 -4.42 -5.52
C CYS A 99 28.64 -3.98 -4.08
N GLY A 100 27.36 -4.01 -3.69
CA GLY A 100 26.94 -3.73 -2.31
C GLY A 100 27.45 -4.75 -1.29
N ASP A 101 27.60 -6.00 -1.71
CA ASP A 101 27.98 -7.14 -0.86
C ASP A 101 29.47 -7.55 -1.03
N CYS A 102 30.24 -6.76 -1.81
CA CYS A 102 31.63 -7.09 -2.13
C CYS A 102 32.58 -6.62 -1.02
N ALA A 103 33.35 -7.56 -0.45
CA ALA A 103 34.36 -7.29 0.57
C ALA A 103 35.61 -6.54 0.02
N HIS A 104 35.89 -6.66 -1.28
CA HIS A 104 37.05 -6.08 -1.95
C HIS A 104 36.71 -4.77 -2.71
N ARG A 105 35.61 -4.12 -2.34
CA ARG A 105 35.15 -2.89 -2.96
C ARG A 105 36.08 -1.72 -2.63
N GLN A 106 36.65 -1.11 -3.67
CA GLN A 106 37.45 0.12 -3.57
C GLN A 106 36.80 1.20 -4.43
N LEU A 107 35.96 2.02 -3.81
CA LEU A 107 35.19 3.04 -4.51
C LEU A 107 36.10 4.19 -4.98
N ILE A 108 35.76 4.79 -6.13
CA ILE A 108 36.46 5.93 -6.68
C ILE A 108 35.74 7.20 -6.22
N PRO A 109 36.41 8.10 -5.47
CA PRO A 109 35.81 9.35 -5.00
C PRO A 109 35.56 10.34 -6.15
N VAL A 110 34.65 11.30 -5.89
CA VAL A 110 34.40 12.42 -6.81
C VAL A 110 35.53 13.42 -6.68
N SER A 111 36.54 13.28 -7.53
CA SER A 111 37.70 14.20 -7.57
C SER A 111 37.57 15.22 -8.71
N ASP A 112 38.43 16.27 -8.69
CA ASP A 112 38.52 17.22 -9.80
C ASP A 112 38.85 16.53 -11.12
N LEU A 113 39.68 15.49 -11.06
CA LEU A 113 40.04 14.69 -12.22
C LEU A 113 38.82 13.94 -12.82
N VAL A 114 37.96 13.38 -11.99
CA VAL A 114 36.72 12.72 -12.43
C VAL A 114 35.80 13.74 -13.11
N ILE A 115 35.63 14.91 -12.53
CA ILE A 115 34.83 16.00 -13.12
C ILE A 115 35.46 16.52 -14.42
N TYR A 116 36.76 16.72 -14.44
CA TYR A 116 37.49 17.12 -15.65
C TYR A 116 37.25 16.11 -16.80
N HIS A 117 37.43 14.81 -16.54
CA HIS A 117 37.21 13.77 -17.54
C HIS A 117 35.75 13.70 -18.00
N HIS A 118 34.79 13.96 -17.12
CA HIS A 118 33.38 14.08 -17.50
C HIS A 118 33.15 15.25 -18.45
N LEU A 119 33.62 16.44 -18.08
CA LEU A 119 33.48 17.65 -18.88
C LEU A 119 34.23 17.58 -20.22
N ALA A 120 35.40 16.93 -20.23
CA ALA A 120 36.20 16.68 -21.44
C ALA A 120 35.62 15.62 -22.36
N GLY A 121 34.64 14.81 -21.89
CA GLY A 121 33.96 13.79 -22.68
C GLY A 121 34.63 12.44 -22.70
N THR A 122 35.63 12.19 -21.82
CA THR A 122 36.29 10.90 -21.66
C THR A 122 35.34 9.84 -21.11
N HIS A 123 34.56 10.19 -20.10
CA HIS A 123 33.50 9.35 -19.55
C HIS A 123 32.27 10.18 -19.17
N THR A 124 31.16 9.53 -18.83
CA THR A 124 29.96 10.16 -18.27
C THR A 124 29.86 9.78 -16.81
N ALA A 125 29.99 10.76 -15.92
CA ALA A 125 29.84 10.57 -14.49
C ALA A 125 28.41 10.84 -14.04
N GLY A 126 27.98 10.13 -13.00
CA GLY A 126 26.78 10.39 -12.23
C GLY A 126 27.14 10.62 -10.77
N LEU A 127 26.25 11.30 -10.07
CA LEU A 127 26.40 11.69 -8.69
C LEU A 127 25.28 11.11 -7.84
N TYR A 128 25.58 10.77 -6.59
CA TYR A 128 24.59 10.37 -5.58
C TYR A 128 24.25 11.59 -4.72
N PRO A 129 23.06 12.20 -4.90
CA PRO A 129 22.72 13.44 -4.19
C PRO A 129 22.47 13.29 -2.70
N LEU A 130 22.03 12.09 -2.25
CA LEU A 130 21.72 11.80 -0.87
C LEU A 130 23.01 11.49 -0.08
N LEU A 131 23.30 12.27 0.96
CA LEU A 131 24.44 12.09 1.84
C LEU A 131 24.16 11.07 2.95
N GLU A 132 25.19 10.62 3.66
CA GLU A 132 25.06 9.62 4.73
C GLU A 132 24.26 10.13 5.94
N ASP A 133 24.24 11.44 6.15
CA ASP A 133 23.47 12.13 7.19
C ASP A 133 22.01 12.45 6.78
N ASP A 134 21.51 11.81 5.73
CA ASP A 134 20.18 12.01 5.19
C ASP A 134 19.94 13.43 4.62
N SER A 135 21.01 14.16 4.25
CA SER A 135 20.95 15.53 3.68
C SER A 135 21.33 15.57 2.19
N CYS A 136 21.12 16.72 1.54
CA CYS A 136 21.51 16.98 0.15
C CYS A 136 21.84 18.47 -0.05
N TYR A 137 22.50 18.78 -1.17
CA TYR A 137 22.87 20.16 -1.55
C TYR A 137 22.02 20.70 -2.69
N PHE A 138 21.23 19.88 -3.33
CA PHE A 138 20.31 20.26 -4.39
C PHE A 138 19.10 19.33 -4.43
N LEU A 139 18.05 19.80 -5.07
CA LEU A 139 16.92 19.03 -5.54
C LEU A 139 16.94 19.06 -7.06
N ALA A 140 16.81 17.91 -7.70
CA ALA A 140 16.54 17.86 -9.13
C ALA A 140 15.21 17.16 -9.41
N VAL A 141 14.48 17.66 -10.39
CA VAL A 141 13.20 17.12 -10.86
C VAL A 141 13.40 16.60 -12.28
N ASP A 142 13.06 15.33 -12.49
CA ASP A 142 13.25 14.62 -13.75
C ASP A 142 11.94 14.59 -14.55
N PHE A 143 12.01 15.02 -15.79
CA PHE A 143 10.90 15.01 -16.74
C PHE A 143 11.31 14.19 -17.96
N ASP A 144 10.68 13.03 -18.13
CA ASP A 144 10.88 12.13 -19.25
C ASP A 144 9.56 11.93 -20.02
N GLU A 145 9.58 11.23 -21.16
CA GLU A 145 8.43 10.88 -22.02
C GLU A 145 7.86 12.04 -22.86
N ALA A 146 6.72 11.77 -23.49
CA ALA A 146 6.03 12.73 -24.34
C ALA A 146 5.59 13.97 -23.53
N GLU A 147 5.66 15.16 -24.13
CA GLU A 147 5.27 16.44 -23.51
C GLU A 147 6.19 16.98 -22.39
N TRP A 148 7.39 16.41 -22.17
CA TRP A 148 8.31 16.89 -21.13
C TRP A 148 8.62 18.40 -21.25
N GLN A 149 8.69 18.96 -22.48
CA GLN A 149 8.94 20.40 -22.70
C GLN A 149 7.85 21.26 -22.06
N LYS A 150 6.59 20.85 -22.24
CA LYS A 150 5.43 21.56 -21.68
C LYS A 150 5.42 21.52 -20.17
N ASP A 151 5.65 20.34 -19.60
CA ASP A 151 5.62 20.13 -18.15
C ASP A 151 6.82 20.78 -17.45
N ALA A 152 8.04 20.64 -17.98
CA ALA A 152 9.23 21.30 -17.45
C ALA A 152 9.12 22.82 -17.52
N SER A 153 8.61 23.38 -18.63
CA SER A 153 8.37 24.83 -18.75
C SER A 153 7.28 25.31 -17.78
N ALA A 154 6.23 24.50 -17.54
CA ALA A 154 5.20 24.83 -16.56
C ALA A 154 5.76 24.82 -15.13
N PHE A 155 6.60 23.83 -14.82
CA PHE A 155 7.29 23.76 -13.53
C PHE A 155 8.25 24.94 -13.31
N MET A 156 9.00 25.32 -14.32
CA MET A 156 9.89 26.50 -14.28
C MET A 156 9.10 27.79 -14.01
N ARG A 157 7.96 27.99 -14.69
CA ARG A 157 7.06 29.15 -14.42
C ARG A 157 6.57 29.15 -12.98
N SER A 158 6.24 27.98 -12.44
CA SER A 158 5.83 27.85 -11.05
C SER A 158 6.99 28.18 -10.08
N CYS A 159 8.21 27.79 -10.41
CA CYS A 159 9.40 28.18 -9.66
C CYS A 159 9.56 29.71 -9.65
N ASP A 160 9.43 30.36 -10.81
CA ASP A 160 9.53 31.83 -10.95
C ASP A 160 8.45 32.55 -10.12
N GLU A 161 7.18 32.12 -10.23
CA GLU A 161 6.06 32.65 -9.46
C GLU A 161 6.25 32.52 -7.94
N LEU A 162 6.87 31.41 -7.50
CA LEU A 162 7.17 31.16 -6.08
C LEU A 162 8.48 31.77 -5.59
N GLY A 163 9.25 32.39 -6.51
CA GLY A 163 10.56 32.96 -6.20
C GLY A 163 11.62 31.90 -5.91
N VAL A 164 11.51 30.70 -6.50
CA VAL A 164 12.47 29.62 -6.36
C VAL A 164 13.50 29.68 -7.48
N PRO A 165 14.79 29.88 -7.19
CA PRO A 165 15.84 29.88 -8.18
C PRO A 165 16.02 28.45 -8.72
N ALA A 166 15.71 28.26 -10.00
CA ALA A 166 15.77 26.96 -10.67
C ALA A 166 16.52 27.08 -12.00
N ALA A 167 17.19 26.00 -12.41
CA ALA A 167 17.94 25.91 -13.65
C ALA A 167 17.43 24.72 -14.47
N LEU A 168 17.02 24.97 -15.71
CA LEU A 168 16.49 23.95 -16.63
C LEU A 168 17.60 23.40 -17.50
N GLU A 169 17.77 22.08 -17.51
CA GLU A 169 18.73 21.35 -18.34
C GLU A 169 17.99 20.39 -19.29
N ILE A 170 18.33 20.38 -20.55
CA ILE A 170 17.94 19.30 -21.45
C ILE A 170 18.75 18.07 -21.12
N SER A 171 18.09 16.93 -20.85
CA SER A 171 18.76 15.68 -20.50
C SER A 171 19.72 15.20 -21.61
N ARG A 172 20.62 14.30 -21.26
CA ARG A 172 21.60 13.71 -22.18
C ARG A 172 20.95 13.07 -23.41
N SER A 173 19.77 12.45 -23.24
CA SER A 173 19.00 11.80 -24.30
C SER A 173 18.32 12.78 -25.26
N ARG A 174 18.14 14.03 -24.86
CA ARG A 174 17.28 15.05 -25.48
C ARG A 174 15.79 14.71 -25.49
N GLN A 175 15.40 13.64 -24.82
CA GLN A 175 14.01 13.18 -24.69
C GLN A 175 13.43 13.49 -23.32
N GLY A 176 14.09 14.36 -22.55
CA GLY A 176 13.67 14.75 -21.22
C GLY A 176 14.45 15.97 -20.74
N ALA A 177 14.19 16.40 -19.52
CA ALA A 177 14.83 17.52 -18.87
C ALA A 177 14.98 17.30 -17.38
N HIS A 178 15.99 17.95 -16.79
CA HIS A 178 16.12 18.08 -15.35
C HIS A 178 15.95 19.54 -14.94
N VAL A 179 15.16 19.77 -13.91
CA VAL A 179 15.12 21.10 -13.26
C VAL A 179 15.87 21.02 -11.94
N TRP A 180 16.93 21.81 -11.84
CA TRP A 180 17.86 21.85 -10.71
C TRP A 180 17.53 23.02 -9.80
N ILE A 181 17.42 22.78 -8.49
CA ILE A 181 17.31 23.77 -7.43
C ILE A 181 18.48 23.54 -6.48
N PHE A 182 19.45 24.45 -6.49
CA PHE A 182 20.63 24.34 -5.65
C PHE A 182 20.37 25.02 -4.31
N PHE A 183 20.90 24.46 -3.23
CA PHE A 183 20.78 25.02 -1.88
C PHE A 183 22.08 25.67 -1.44
N ALA A 184 21.98 26.77 -0.72
CA ALA A 184 23.14 27.51 -0.21
C ALA A 184 23.94 26.71 0.85
N SER A 185 23.25 25.83 1.59
CA SER A 185 23.83 24.91 2.56
C SER A 185 23.09 23.55 2.53
N ARG A 186 23.53 22.60 3.36
CA ARG A 186 22.88 21.28 3.46
C ARG A 186 21.41 21.42 3.90
N VAL A 187 20.55 20.68 3.25
CA VAL A 187 19.11 20.56 3.53
C VAL A 187 18.79 19.10 3.76
N SER A 188 17.90 18.76 4.70
CA SER A 188 17.47 17.40 4.85
C SER A 188 16.76 16.93 3.55
N ALA A 189 17.02 15.70 3.11
CA ALA A 189 16.40 15.14 1.92
C ALA A 189 14.86 15.19 2.01
N ARG A 190 14.32 15.06 3.22
CA ARG A 190 12.90 15.19 3.50
C ARG A 190 12.38 16.59 3.15
N GLU A 191 13.07 17.67 3.58
CA GLU A 191 12.64 19.05 3.30
C GLU A 191 12.79 19.39 1.83
N ALA A 192 13.91 18.99 1.20
CA ALA A 192 14.11 19.16 -0.24
C ALA A 192 12.97 18.50 -1.04
N ARG A 193 12.57 17.27 -0.67
CA ARG A 193 11.47 16.55 -1.33
C ARG A 193 10.11 17.17 -1.01
N ARG A 194 9.89 17.69 0.20
CA ARG A 194 8.69 18.46 0.53
C ARG A 194 8.56 19.67 -0.40
N LEU A 195 9.64 20.43 -0.57
CA LEU A 195 9.68 21.56 -1.51
C LEU A 195 9.32 21.13 -2.94
N GLY A 196 10.01 20.13 -3.49
CA GLY A 196 9.75 19.63 -4.84
C GLY A 196 8.30 19.17 -5.05
N THR A 197 7.76 18.42 -4.09
CA THR A 197 6.38 17.97 -4.15
C THR A 197 5.37 19.13 -4.04
N ALA A 198 5.68 20.15 -3.24
CA ALA A 198 4.86 21.35 -3.13
C ALA A 198 4.82 22.12 -4.46
N ILE A 199 5.96 22.30 -5.12
CA ILE A 199 6.04 22.99 -6.43
C ILE A 199 5.32 22.16 -7.51
N ILE A 200 5.49 20.84 -7.55
CA ILE A 200 4.75 19.95 -8.48
C ILE A 200 3.24 20.10 -8.27
N SER A 201 2.78 20.06 -7.02
CA SER A 201 1.35 20.24 -6.69
C SER A 201 0.83 21.61 -7.12
N TYR A 202 1.62 22.65 -6.91
CA TYR A 202 1.32 24.02 -7.34
C TYR A 202 1.23 24.09 -8.87
N THR A 203 2.20 23.52 -9.59
CA THR A 203 2.20 23.44 -11.05
C THR A 203 0.97 22.72 -11.58
N CYS A 204 0.63 21.57 -11.01
CA CYS A 204 -0.58 20.83 -11.38
C CYS A 204 -1.84 21.66 -11.18
N SER A 205 -1.91 22.45 -10.11
CA SER A 205 -3.04 23.34 -9.86
C SER A 205 -3.17 24.45 -10.90
N ARG A 206 -2.06 24.98 -11.39
CA ARG A 206 -2.02 26.04 -12.42
C ARG A 206 -2.33 25.51 -13.82
N THR A 207 -1.87 24.31 -14.13
CA THR A 207 -2.10 23.67 -15.43
C THR A 207 -3.41 22.88 -15.50
N ARG A 208 -4.20 22.83 -14.41
CA ARG A 208 -5.42 22.03 -14.27
C ARG A 208 -5.22 20.55 -14.61
N GLN A 209 -4.06 20.01 -14.28
CA GLN A 209 -3.71 18.61 -14.43
C GLN A 209 -3.70 17.91 -13.07
N LEU A 210 -4.00 16.61 -13.03
CA LEU A 210 -3.90 15.82 -11.78
C LEU A 210 -2.44 15.45 -11.46
N ARG A 211 -1.64 15.31 -12.49
CA ARG A 211 -0.20 15.07 -12.45
C ARG A 211 0.46 15.65 -13.68
N LEU A 212 1.73 15.95 -13.59
CA LEU A 212 2.55 16.21 -14.77
C LEU A 212 2.84 14.85 -15.41
N GLY A 213 2.43 14.64 -16.66
CA GLY A 213 2.51 13.35 -17.33
C GLY A 213 3.93 12.85 -17.50
N SER A 214 4.86 13.77 -17.75
CA SER A 214 6.28 13.51 -17.95
C SER A 214 7.12 13.52 -16.68
N TYR A 215 6.55 13.86 -15.51
CA TYR A 215 7.27 13.80 -14.24
C TYR A 215 7.60 12.36 -13.87
N ASP A 216 8.90 12.03 -13.77
CA ASP A 216 9.37 10.71 -13.35
C ASP A 216 9.70 10.67 -11.85
N ARG A 217 10.65 11.50 -11.41
CA ARG A 217 11.11 11.45 -10.02
C ARG A 217 11.80 12.72 -9.51
N LEU A 218 12.00 12.74 -8.20
CA LEU A 218 12.86 13.71 -7.52
C LEU A 218 14.22 13.09 -7.20
N PHE A 219 15.27 13.90 -7.20
CA PHE A 219 16.59 13.56 -6.70
C PHE A 219 16.99 14.50 -5.56
N PRO A 220 17.16 14.01 -4.31
CA PRO A 220 17.01 12.64 -3.86
C PRO A 220 15.57 12.13 -3.93
N ASN A 221 15.38 10.81 -4.19
CA ASN A 221 14.04 10.20 -4.27
C ASN A 221 13.55 9.62 -2.95
N GLN A 222 14.36 9.66 -1.90
CA GLN A 222 14.05 9.10 -0.58
C GLN A 222 14.55 10.03 0.54
N ASP A 223 13.93 9.90 1.72
CA ASP A 223 14.19 10.80 2.85
C ASP A 223 15.44 10.37 3.65
N THR A 224 15.81 9.08 3.57
CA THR A 224 16.90 8.50 4.35
C THR A 224 17.82 7.61 3.50
N MET A 225 19.11 7.57 3.86
CA MET A 225 20.11 6.74 3.18
C MET A 225 19.85 5.25 3.45
N PRO A 226 19.74 4.39 2.41
CA PRO A 226 19.61 2.95 2.59
C PRO A 226 20.86 2.33 3.21
N LYS A 227 20.71 1.35 4.08
CA LYS A 227 21.85 0.58 4.62
C LYS A 227 22.61 -0.11 3.51
N GLY A 228 23.91 0.14 3.43
CA GLY A 228 24.81 -0.45 2.42
C GLY A 228 24.58 0.01 0.98
N GLY A 229 23.65 0.97 0.76
CA GLY A 229 23.36 1.57 -0.54
C GLY A 229 23.93 2.98 -0.68
N PHE A 230 23.76 3.56 -1.88
CA PHE A 230 24.21 4.91 -2.21
C PHE A 230 23.03 5.88 -2.47
N GLY A 231 21.79 5.41 -2.34
CA GLY A 231 20.62 6.15 -2.81
C GLY A 231 20.48 6.06 -4.34
N ASN A 232 19.64 6.92 -4.89
CA ASN A 232 19.54 7.07 -6.35
C ASN A 232 20.64 8.00 -6.88
N LEU A 233 20.99 7.80 -8.15
CA LEU A 233 21.99 8.64 -8.81
C LEU A 233 21.33 9.50 -9.90
N ILE A 234 21.92 10.66 -10.18
CA ILE A 234 21.61 11.54 -11.31
C ILE A 234 22.84 11.70 -12.19
N ALA A 235 22.64 11.72 -13.52
CA ALA A 235 23.72 12.01 -14.46
C ALA A 235 24.15 13.46 -14.32
N LEU A 236 25.44 13.73 -14.35
CA LEU A 236 25.97 15.10 -14.33
C LEU A 236 25.77 15.77 -15.71
N PRO A 237 25.44 17.08 -15.74
CA PRO A 237 25.28 17.85 -16.98
C PRO A 237 26.59 18.26 -17.63
N LEU A 238 26.51 18.88 -18.81
CA LEU A 238 27.60 19.49 -19.57
C LEU A 238 28.71 18.53 -20.06
N GLN A 239 28.44 17.23 -20.12
CA GLN A 239 29.38 16.30 -20.73
C GLN A 239 29.60 16.67 -22.23
N LYS A 240 30.86 16.72 -22.67
CA LYS A 240 31.25 17.25 -23.99
C LYS A 240 30.48 16.66 -25.19
N ARG A 241 30.32 15.31 -25.23
CA ARG A 241 29.73 14.63 -26.37
C ARG A 241 28.24 14.96 -26.54
N PRO A 242 27.35 14.76 -25.56
CA PRO A 242 25.94 15.13 -25.71
C PRO A 242 25.77 16.66 -25.85
N ARG A 243 26.61 17.47 -25.21
CA ARG A 243 26.58 18.93 -25.35
C ARG A 243 26.79 19.37 -26.79
N ALA A 244 27.70 18.74 -27.53
CA ALA A 244 27.94 19.05 -28.95
C ALA A 244 26.71 18.79 -29.83
N SER A 245 25.76 17.96 -29.39
CA SER A 245 24.52 17.66 -30.08
C SER A 245 23.27 18.31 -29.46
N GLY A 246 23.44 19.27 -28.54
CA GLY A 246 22.36 20.03 -27.91
C GLY A 246 21.68 19.31 -26.75
N GLY A 247 22.26 18.20 -26.22
CA GLY A 247 21.83 17.54 -24.98
C GLY A 247 22.78 17.84 -23.83
N SER A 248 22.36 17.62 -22.59
CA SER A 248 23.16 17.91 -21.38
C SER A 248 23.58 19.38 -21.27
N VAL A 249 22.65 20.30 -21.63
CA VAL A 249 22.88 21.76 -21.67
C VAL A 249 21.78 22.49 -20.91
N PHE A 250 22.16 23.60 -20.28
CA PHE A 250 21.20 24.51 -19.66
C PHE A 250 20.57 25.41 -20.72
N VAL A 251 19.28 25.65 -20.56
CA VAL A 251 18.43 26.34 -21.50
C VAL A 251 17.57 27.41 -20.83
N ASP A 252 17.13 28.38 -21.59
CA ASP A 252 16.17 29.39 -21.14
C ASP A 252 14.72 28.84 -21.12
N MET A 253 13.77 29.73 -20.79
CA MET A 253 12.34 29.40 -20.73
C MET A 253 11.74 29.01 -22.09
N ASN A 254 12.41 29.31 -23.20
CA ASN A 254 12.03 28.95 -24.57
C ASN A 254 12.78 27.70 -25.07
N LEU A 255 13.46 27.01 -24.15
CA LEU A 255 14.27 25.81 -24.42
C LEU A 255 15.46 26.09 -25.36
N GLN A 256 15.94 27.34 -25.41
CA GLN A 256 17.12 27.69 -26.18
C GLN A 256 18.36 27.58 -25.30
N PRO A 257 19.39 26.85 -25.75
CA PRO A 257 20.64 26.73 -24.99
C PRO A 257 21.30 28.11 -24.75
N TYR A 258 21.72 28.34 -23.51
CA TYR A 258 22.54 29.53 -23.21
C TYR A 258 23.83 29.50 -24.07
N PRO A 259 24.17 30.57 -24.76
CA PRO A 259 25.38 30.64 -25.59
C PRO A 259 26.64 30.31 -24.81
N ASP A 260 26.78 30.86 -23.59
CA ASP A 260 27.83 30.52 -22.64
C ASP A 260 27.24 29.82 -21.39
N GLN A 261 27.42 28.53 -21.34
CA GLN A 261 26.94 27.68 -20.24
C GLN A 261 27.64 27.98 -18.91
N TRP A 262 28.89 28.43 -18.98
CA TRP A 262 29.67 28.75 -17.79
C TRP A 262 29.28 30.11 -17.21
N ALA A 263 29.07 31.12 -18.05
CA ALA A 263 28.52 32.40 -17.61
C ALA A 263 27.12 32.18 -16.95
N PHE A 264 26.29 31.31 -17.50
CA PHE A 264 25.02 30.95 -16.86
C PHE A 264 25.24 30.31 -15.49
N LEU A 265 26.10 29.30 -15.36
CA LEU A 265 26.36 28.64 -14.07
C LEU A 265 26.92 29.58 -13.00
N VAL A 266 27.71 30.57 -13.41
CA VAL A 266 28.21 31.64 -12.48
C VAL A 266 27.03 32.46 -11.95
N SER A 267 26.02 32.72 -12.76
CA SER A 267 24.83 33.50 -12.38
C SER A 267 23.83 32.77 -11.52
N VAL A 268 23.95 31.46 -11.38
CA VAL A 268 23.02 30.63 -10.57
C VAL A 268 23.13 31.02 -9.09
N ILE A 269 22.02 31.45 -8.53
CA ILE A 269 21.89 31.80 -7.11
C ILE A 269 21.31 30.60 -6.38
N PRO A 270 22.02 30.00 -5.39
CA PRO A 270 21.44 28.94 -4.58
C PRO A 270 20.30 29.45 -3.67
N MET A 271 19.27 28.64 -3.47
CA MET A 271 18.15 28.91 -2.56
C MET A 271 18.62 28.85 -1.10
N ASN A 272 18.26 29.85 -0.29
CA ASN A 272 18.53 29.80 1.15
C ASN A 272 17.61 28.79 1.84
N VAL A 273 18.14 28.10 2.84
CA VAL A 273 17.36 27.08 3.60
C VAL A 273 16.16 27.72 4.30
N GLN A 274 16.28 28.94 4.76
CA GLN A 274 15.21 29.68 5.43
C GLN A 274 14.00 29.96 4.52
N ASP A 275 14.20 29.99 3.20
CA ASP A 275 13.14 30.24 2.22
C ASP A 275 12.31 28.99 1.86
N ILE A 276 12.75 27.80 2.27
CA ILE A 276 12.12 26.52 1.91
C ILE A 276 10.72 26.43 2.50
N GLU A 277 10.57 26.53 3.81
CA GLU A 277 9.27 26.38 4.48
C GLU A 277 8.28 27.49 4.08
N PRO A 278 8.65 28.79 4.02
CA PRO A 278 7.76 29.81 3.48
C PRO A 278 7.30 29.53 2.03
N THR A 279 8.17 28.99 1.20
CA THR A 279 7.83 28.62 -0.18
C THR A 279 6.85 27.44 -0.22
N ILE A 280 7.07 26.42 0.62
CA ILE A 280 6.14 25.31 0.76
C ILE A 280 4.75 25.83 1.18
N LEU A 281 4.68 26.72 2.16
CA LEU A 281 3.42 27.29 2.62
C LEU A 281 2.72 28.10 1.52
N ARG A 282 3.45 28.92 0.74
CA ARG A 282 2.87 29.64 -0.40
C ARG A 282 2.33 28.68 -1.48
N ALA A 283 3.08 27.63 -1.79
CA ALA A 283 2.71 26.66 -2.82
C ALA A 283 1.50 25.80 -2.43
N THR A 284 1.29 25.56 -1.14
CA THR A 284 0.31 24.59 -0.63
C THR A 284 -0.87 25.20 0.10
N GLY A 285 -0.85 26.50 0.34
CA GLY A 285 -1.88 27.17 1.16
C GLY A 285 -1.96 26.63 2.59
N SER A 286 -0.78 26.40 3.21
CA SER A 286 -0.61 25.89 4.58
C SER A 286 -0.89 24.39 4.82
N ILE A 287 -1.26 23.62 3.81
CA ILE A 287 -1.45 22.15 3.95
C ILE A 287 -0.56 21.43 2.95
N HIS A 288 0.51 20.82 3.46
CA HIS A 288 1.45 20.09 2.61
C HIS A 288 0.90 18.75 2.12
N PRO A 289 1.06 18.40 0.81
CA PRO A 289 0.62 17.10 0.27
C PRO A 289 1.25 15.89 0.95
N LEU A 290 2.42 16.04 1.55
CA LEU A 290 3.16 14.97 2.24
C LEU A 290 2.97 14.97 3.76
N ASP A 291 2.27 15.94 4.35
CA ASP A 291 1.98 15.96 5.78
C ASP A 291 0.80 15.02 6.13
N VAL A 292 0.88 13.81 5.62
CA VAL A 292 0.05 12.71 6.06
C VAL A 292 0.76 12.12 7.28
N ASN A 293 0.27 12.42 8.47
CA ASN A 293 0.76 11.80 9.69
C ASN A 293 0.46 10.30 9.61
N PHE A 294 1.50 9.50 9.47
CA PHE A 294 1.42 8.06 9.61
C PHE A 294 1.44 7.76 11.12
N ILE A 295 0.26 7.61 11.69
CA ILE A 295 0.10 7.10 13.06
C ILE A 295 -0.18 5.61 12.89
N ASN A 296 0.74 4.76 13.30
CA ASN A 296 0.44 3.37 13.56
C ASN A 296 -0.53 3.35 14.73
N GLU A 297 -1.76 2.90 14.52
CA GLU A 297 -2.75 2.72 15.60
C GLU A 297 -2.22 1.80 16.72
N GLU A 298 -1.24 0.95 16.42
CA GLU A 298 -0.56 0.09 17.40
C GLU A 298 0.42 0.85 18.31
N ASP A 299 0.86 2.06 17.92
CA ASP A 299 1.84 2.88 18.65
C ASP A 299 1.19 3.99 19.51
N LEU A 300 -0.13 4.14 19.43
CA LEU A 300 -0.87 5.11 20.24
C LEU A 300 -1.03 4.59 21.68
N GLY A 301 -0.05 4.87 22.53
CA GLY A 301 -0.18 4.66 23.98
C GLY A 301 -1.34 5.43 24.63
N THR A 302 -1.86 6.47 23.96
CA THR A 302 -2.94 7.36 24.41
C THR A 302 -3.86 7.73 23.24
N PRO A 303 -4.79 6.84 22.81
CA PRO A 303 -5.66 7.10 21.64
C PRO A 303 -6.55 8.34 21.78
N TRP A 304 -6.81 8.78 23.01
CA TRP A 304 -7.64 9.98 23.32
C TRP A 304 -6.90 11.30 23.15
N GLU A 305 -5.58 11.32 23.01
CA GLU A 305 -4.77 12.52 22.75
C GLU A 305 -4.55 12.79 21.26
N GLY A 306 -5.10 11.96 20.38
CA GLY A 306 -5.04 12.12 18.94
C GLY A 306 -5.56 13.51 18.53
N LYS A 307 -4.66 14.41 18.13
CA LYS A 307 -5.03 15.70 17.56
C LYS A 307 -5.91 15.43 16.34
N LYS A 308 -7.22 15.66 16.47
CA LYS A 308 -8.08 15.86 15.30
C LYS A 308 -7.42 16.97 14.51
N SER A 309 -6.90 16.66 13.32
CA SER A 309 -6.45 17.70 12.40
C SER A 309 -7.69 18.56 12.13
N SER A 310 -7.69 19.77 12.65
CA SER A 310 -8.69 20.79 12.31
C SER A 310 -8.51 21.03 10.82
N GLY A 311 -9.33 20.35 10.00
CA GLY A 311 -9.38 20.61 8.58
C GLY A 311 -9.69 22.09 8.39
N ASN A 312 -8.73 22.88 7.90
CA ASN A 312 -9.03 24.25 7.49
C ASN A 312 -10.19 24.19 6.51
N ARG A 313 -11.30 24.82 6.88
CA ARG A 313 -12.45 24.97 6.00
C ARG A 313 -11.97 25.66 4.72
N LEU A 314 -12.31 25.09 3.59
CA LEU A 314 -12.04 25.71 2.30
C LEU A 314 -13.00 26.88 2.13
N ASN A 315 -12.47 28.08 2.01
CA ASN A 315 -13.28 29.27 1.67
C ASN A 315 -13.48 29.27 0.15
N LEU A 316 -14.30 28.32 -0.35
CA LEU A 316 -14.60 28.16 -1.78
C LEU A 316 -16.05 28.55 -2.01
N ALA A 317 -16.27 29.64 -2.72
CA ALA A 317 -17.57 29.96 -3.27
C ALA A 317 -17.84 29.05 -4.49
N VAL A 318 -18.57 27.95 -4.29
CA VAL A 318 -19.15 27.17 -5.36
C VAL A 318 -20.56 27.69 -5.58
N ALA A 319 -20.79 28.40 -6.69
CA ALA A 319 -22.02 29.16 -6.95
C ALA A 319 -23.25 28.27 -7.22
N GLU A 320 -23.04 27.03 -7.69
CA GLU A 320 -24.10 26.06 -8.01
C GLU A 320 -23.89 24.74 -7.26
N PRO A 321 -24.93 23.94 -7.02
CA PRO A 321 -24.80 22.62 -6.43
C PRO A 321 -23.89 21.74 -7.29
N LEU A 322 -22.90 21.08 -6.66
CA LEU A 322 -21.99 20.19 -7.33
C LEU A 322 -22.71 18.93 -7.81
N LYS A 323 -22.77 18.69 -9.11
CA LYS A 323 -23.36 17.48 -9.68
C LYS A 323 -22.40 16.30 -9.51
N ILE A 324 -22.88 15.26 -8.85
CA ILE A 324 -22.14 14.02 -8.56
C ILE A 324 -22.87 12.86 -9.19
N THR A 325 -22.25 12.21 -10.18
CA THR A 325 -22.83 11.03 -10.83
C THR A 325 -22.37 9.76 -10.11
N LEU A 326 -23.32 9.02 -9.57
CA LEU A 326 -23.11 7.70 -8.98
C LEU A 326 -23.35 6.63 -10.05
N ALA A 327 -22.31 5.85 -10.37
CA ALA A 327 -22.38 4.71 -11.28
C ALA A 327 -21.49 3.57 -10.75
N ASN A 328 -20.65 2.96 -11.58
CA ASN A 328 -19.59 2.03 -11.12
C ASN A 328 -18.58 2.71 -10.20
N GLN A 329 -18.42 4.02 -10.29
CA GLN A 329 -17.64 4.88 -9.39
C GLN A 329 -18.45 6.17 -9.07
N ILE A 330 -17.84 7.08 -8.31
CA ILE A 330 -18.37 8.42 -8.02
C ILE A 330 -17.68 9.40 -8.97
N TYR A 331 -18.42 10.00 -9.90
CA TYR A 331 -17.88 10.88 -10.93
C TYR A 331 -18.17 12.35 -10.63
N PHE A 332 -17.15 13.17 -10.86
CA PHE A 332 -17.22 14.63 -10.75
C PHE A 332 -16.74 15.25 -12.05
N GLU A 333 -17.47 16.20 -12.60
CA GLU A 333 -17.09 16.93 -13.80
C GLU A 333 -16.02 17.99 -13.47
N LYS A 334 -14.88 17.93 -14.14
CA LYS A 334 -13.72 18.82 -13.86
C LYS A 334 -14.02 20.29 -14.12
N ALA A 335 -14.85 20.59 -15.13
CA ALA A 335 -15.19 21.96 -15.50
C ALA A 335 -15.84 22.74 -14.36
N GLN A 336 -16.56 22.06 -13.46
CA GLN A 336 -17.26 22.65 -12.32
C GLN A 336 -16.39 22.75 -11.06
N LEU A 337 -15.17 22.23 -11.06
CA LEU A 337 -14.36 22.06 -9.86
C LEU A 337 -13.15 22.99 -9.85
N PRO A 338 -12.99 23.82 -8.82
CA PRO A 338 -11.70 24.43 -8.52
C PRO A 338 -10.64 23.36 -8.25
N GLN A 339 -9.41 23.60 -8.68
CA GLN A 339 -8.31 22.61 -8.53
C GLN A 339 -8.06 22.18 -7.09
N VAL A 340 -8.21 23.10 -6.15
CA VAL A 340 -8.08 22.82 -4.71
C VAL A 340 -9.11 21.77 -4.27
N LEU A 341 -10.34 21.85 -4.77
CA LEU A 341 -11.40 20.88 -4.48
C LEU A 341 -11.09 19.52 -5.12
N ILE A 342 -10.60 19.49 -6.36
CA ILE A 342 -10.14 18.28 -7.05
C ILE A 342 -9.09 17.57 -6.20
N ASN A 343 -8.05 18.29 -5.77
CA ASN A 343 -6.98 17.72 -4.95
C ASN A 343 -7.49 17.16 -3.61
N ARG A 344 -8.47 17.80 -3.00
CA ARG A 344 -9.08 17.30 -1.75
C ARG A 344 -9.92 16.05 -1.97
N LEU A 345 -10.73 16.02 -3.03
CA LEU A 345 -11.55 14.86 -3.38
C LEU A 345 -10.64 13.63 -3.67
N ILE A 346 -9.58 13.80 -4.45
CA ILE A 346 -8.63 12.72 -4.75
C ILE A 346 -8.01 12.16 -3.47
N ARG A 347 -7.72 13.00 -2.47
CA ARG A 347 -7.18 12.55 -1.18
C ARG A 347 -8.13 11.67 -0.39
N LEU A 348 -9.44 11.81 -0.56
CA LEU A 348 -10.41 10.91 0.07
C LEU A 348 -10.28 9.47 -0.43
N ALA A 349 -9.72 9.28 -1.62
CA ALA A 349 -9.44 7.97 -2.21
C ALA A 349 -7.93 7.66 -2.23
N ALA A 350 -7.16 8.18 -1.28
CA ALA A 350 -5.72 7.97 -1.18
C ALA A 350 -5.28 7.75 0.27
N PHE A 351 -4.25 6.94 0.47
CA PHE A 351 -3.68 6.69 1.79
C PHE A 351 -2.16 6.43 1.69
N PRO A 352 -1.41 6.63 2.79
CA PRO A 352 0.02 6.34 2.83
C PRO A 352 0.30 4.88 2.50
N ASN A 353 1.28 4.62 1.63
CA ASN A 353 1.67 3.26 1.26
C ASN A 353 2.49 2.60 2.39
N PRO A 354 1.96 1.60 3.09
CA PRO A 354 2.66 0.97 4.22
C PRO A 354 3.99 0.32 3.82
N GLU A 355 4.09 -0.20 2.60
CA GLU A 355 5.33 -0.80 2.10
C GLU A 355 6.45 0.23 1.92
N PHE A 356 6.10 1.44 1.47
CA PHE A 356 7.06 2.55 1.37
C PHE A 356 7.61 2.89 2.74
N TYR A 357 6.74 3.18 3.70
CA TYR A 357 7.15 3.62 5.03
C TYR A 357 7.89 2.52 5.81
N LYS A 358 7.46 1.25 5.65
CA LYS A 358 8.18 0.11 6.22
C LYS A 358 9.58 -0.04 5.64
N ALA A 359 9.73 0.06 4.32
CA ALA A 359 11.03 0.01 3.67
C ALA A 359 11.91 1.19 4.09
N GLN A 360 11.36 2.40 4.18
CA GLN A 360 12.05 3.59 4.65
C GLN A 360 12.53 3.44 6.11
N ALA A 361 11.67 2.97 7.01
CA ALA A 361 12.01 2.73 8.41
C ALA A 361 13.12 1.67 8.57
N MET A 362 13.14 0.69 7.68
CA MET A 362 14.21 -0.32 7.61
C MET A 362 15.47 0.17 6.86
N ARG A 363 15.51 1.41 6.40
CA ARG A 363 16.56 1.98 5.55
C ARG A 363 16.83 1.11 4.30
N MET A 364 15.75 0.56 3.71
CA MET A 364 15.77 -0.17 2.45
C MET A 364 15.44 0.77 1.28
N SER A 365 15.84 0.38 0.08
CA SER A 365 15.50 1.15 -1.13
C SER A 365 13.99 1.23 -1.34
N VAL A 366 13.50 2.41 -1.66
CA VAL A 366 12.07 2.71 -1.90
C VAL A 366 11.82 3.22 -3.33
N TRP A 367 12.80 3.12 -4.22
CA TRP A 367 12.77 3.72 -5.55
C TRP A 367 11.58 3.27 -6.41
N ASN A 368 11.11 2.03 -6.24
CA ASN A 368 9.98 1.45 -6.98
C ASN A 368 8.67 1.43 -6.18
N LYS A 369 8.61 2.12 -5.04
CA LYS A 369 7.44 2.14 -4.16
C LYS A 369 6.85 3.54 -4.11
N PRO A 370 5.60 3.73 -4.57
CA PRO A 370 4.94 5.02 -4.41
C PRO A 370 4.72 5.31 -2.93
N ARG A 371 4.87 6.57 -2.53
CA ARG A 371 4.66 7.01 -1.14
C ARG A 371 3.19 6.97 -0.73
N VAL A 372 2.30 7.21 -1.69
CA VAL A 372 0.86 7.24 -1.51
C VAL A 372 0.22 6.25 -2.48
N THR A 373 -0.69 5.45 -1.97
CA THR A 373 -1.57 4.60 -2.79
C THR A 373 -2.83 5.38 -3.07
N GLY A 374 -3.10 5.68 -4.34
CA GLY A 374 -4.32 6.37 -4.79
C GLY A 374 -5.24 5.40 -5.53
N CYS A 375 -6.55 5.50 -5.24
CA CYS A 375 -7.60 4.73 -5.90
C CYS A 375 -8.51 5.61 -6.79
N ALA A 376 -8.25 6.92 -6.85
CA ALA A 376 -8.95 7.84 -7.75
C ALA A 376 -8.48 7.64 -9.20
N GLU A 377 -9.40 7.83 -10.14
CA GLU A 377 -9.12 7.76 -11.58
C GLU A 377 -9.31 9.11 -12.26
N ASN A 378 -8.49 9.33 -13.28
CA ASN A 378 -8.47 10.57 -14.05
C ASN A 378 -8.95 10.31 -15.48
N TYR A 379 -10.15 10.80 -15.79
CA TYR A 379 -10.69 10.83 -17.14
C TYR A 379 -10.52 12.22 -17.77
N PRO A 380 -10.59 12.38 -19.10
CA PRO A 380 -10.40 13.68 -19.74
C PRO A 380 -11.27 14.80 -19.14
N GLN A 381 -12.55 14.54 -18.91
CA GLN A 381 -13.51 15.52 -18.39
C GLN A 381 -13.95 15.27 -16.95
N HIS A 382 -13.61 14.13 -16.33
CA HIS A 382 -14.08 13.73 -15.02
C HIS A 382 -12.92 13.25 -14.15
N ILE A 383 -13.10 13.35 -12.83
CA ILE A 383 -12.40 12.54 -11.86
C ILE A 383 -13.37 11.52 -11.29
N ALA A 384 -12.88 10.33 -10.97
CA ALA A 384 -13.69 9.29 -10.37
C ALA A 384 -13.05 8.76 -9.10
N LEU A 385 -13.88 8.55 -8.09
CA LEU A 385 -13.49 7.93 -6.82
C LEU A 385 -14.22 6.60 -6.65
N PRO A 386 -13.62 5.61 -5.96
CA PRO A 386 -14.31 4.38 -5.62
C PRO A 386 -15.60 4.64 -4.82
N ARG A 387 -16.62 3.83 -5.05
CA ARG A 387 -17.97 4.04 -4.49
C ARG A 387 -18.06 4.06 -2.97
N GLY A 388 -17.19 3.30 -2.30
CA GLY A 388 -17.14 3.29 -0.85
C GLY A 388 -16.69 4.60 -0.21
N CYS A 389 -16.14 5.53 -1.00
CA CYS A 389 -15.78 6.88 -0.54
C CYS A 389 -16.99 7.82 -0.42
N LEU A 390 -18.21 7.41 -0.80
CA LEU A 390 -19.37 8.31 -0.86
C LEU A 390 -19.67 9.01 0.46
N ASP A 391 -19.68 8.27 1.57
CA ASP A 391 -19.94 8.86 2.89
C ASP A 391 -18.89 9.94 3.24
N SER A 392 -17.62 9.67 2.95
CA SER A 392 -16.52 10.62 3.17
C SER A 392 -16.64 11.84 2.27
N VAL A 393 -17.05 11.67 1.02
CA VAL A 393 -17.31 12.76 0.08
C VAL A 393 -18.44 13.65 0.58
N LEU A 394 -19.58 13.06 0.93
CA LEU A 394 -20.74 13.82 1.41
C LEU A 394 -20.46 14.54 2.74
N SER A 395 -19.71 13.90 3.64
CA SER A 395 -19.27 14.56 4.88
C SER A 395 -18.36 15.74 4.58
N PHE A 396 -17.36 15.54 3.72
CA PHE A 396 -16.42 16.58 3.32
C PHE A 396 -17.13 17.79 2.67
N LEU A 397 -18.10 17.56 1.78
CA LEU A 397 -18.86 18.64 1.12
C LEU A 397 -19.71 19.41 2.13
N ARG A 398 -20.40 18.71 3.05
CA ARG A 398 -21.17 19.35 4.14
C ARG A 398 -20.28 20.18 5.05
N ASP A 399 -19.14 19.68 5.46
CA ASP A 399 -18.20 20.35 6.36
C ASP A 399 -17.64 21.66 5.74
N ASN A 400 -17.65 21.74 4.39
CA ASN A 400 -17.23 22.92 3.64
C ASN A 400 -18.40 23.72 3.05
N ASN A 401 -19.65 23.46 3.46
CA ASN A 401 -20.87 24.16 3.00
C ASN A 401 -21.06 24.11 1.47
N ILE A 402 -20.64 23.02 0.81
CA ILE A 402 -20.80 22.81 -0.63
C ILE A 402 -22.07 21.98 -0.84
N ALA A 403 -23.07 22.55 -1.50
CA ALA A 403 -24.26 21.81 -1.89
C ALA A 403 -23.95 20.79 -2.97
N ALA A 404 -24.56 19.61 -2.90
CA ALA A 404 -24.35 18.53 -3.84
C ALA A 404 -25.67 17.97 -4.35
N GLU A 405 -25.74 17.73 -5.67
CA GLU A 405 -26.84 17.03 -6.35
C GLU A 405 -26.35 15.64 -6.78
N LEU A 406 -27.03 14.58 -6.31
CA LEU A 406 -26.68 13.22 -6.65
C LEU A 406 -27.50 12.72 -7.84
N ILE A 407 -26.81 12.32 -8.91
CA ILE A 407 -27.42 11.71 -10.10
C ILE A 407 -27.13 10.21 -10.04
N ASP A 408 -28.12 9.39 -9.66
CA ASP A 408 -27.93 7.94 -9.54
C ASP A 408 -28.14 7.25 -10.89
N LYS A 409 -27.04 6.67 -11.43
CA LYS A 409 -27.02 5.87 -12.66
C LYS A 409 -26.63 4.41 -12.39
N ARG A 410 -26.68 3.99 -11.11
CA ARG A 410 -26.37 2.61 -10.74
C ARG A 410 -27.52 1.69 -11.19
N PHE A 411 -27.16 0.45 -11.48
CA PHE A 411 -28.12 -0.57 -11.82
C PHE A 411 -28.82 -1.10 -10.55
N ALA A 412 -30.11 -0.86 -10.44
CA ALA A 412 -30.90 -1.28 -9.27
C ALA A 412 -31.11 -2.80 -9.18
N GLY A 413 -30.84 -3.53 -10.28
CA GLY A 413 -31.00 -4.97 -10.36
C GLY A 413 -32.33 -5.38 -10.99
N THR A 414 -32.45 -6.67 -11.29
CA THR A 414 -33.68 -7.36 -11.65
C THR A 414 -34.27 -8.03 -10.42
N GLU A 415 -35.59 -8.16 -10.38
CA GLU A 415 -36.27 -8.77 -9.25
C GLU A 415 -35.85 -10.24 -9.08
N CYS A 416 -35.54 -10.62 -7.84
CA CYS A 416 -35.16 -11.96 -7.44
C CYS A 416 -36.07 -12.42 -6.30
N ASN A 417 -36.91 -13.42 -6.58
CA ASN A 417 -37.91 -13.93 -5.63
C ASN A 417 -37.37 -15.03 -4.71
N ALA A 418 -36.14 -14.90 -4.25
CA ALA A 418 -35.54 -15.78 -3.27
C ALA A 418 -36.16 -15.55 -1.88
N VAL A 419 -36.56 -16.64 -1.23
CA VAL A 419 -37.14 -16.62 0.13
C VAL A 419 -36.13 -17.19 1.11
N PHE A 420 -35.90 -16.50 2.21
CA PHE A 420 -35.02 -16.99 3.27
C PHE A 420 -35.71 -18.09 4.07
N MET A 421 -35.05 -19.25 4.16
CA MET A 421 -35.50 -20.44 4.86
C MET A 421 -34.68 -20.65 6.12
N GLY A 422 -35.26 -20.37 7.27
CA GLY A 422 -34.61 -20.54 8.56
C GLY A 422 -34.84 -19.39 9.53
N ASN A 423 -34.28 -19.50 10.71
CA ASN A 423 -34.38 -18.49 11.75
C ASN A 423 -33.02 -17.83 11.97
N LEU A 424 -33.00 -16.50 11.95
CA LEU A 424 -31.81 -15.73 12.31
C LEU A 424 -31.71 -15.65 13.85
N ARG A 425 -30.50 -15.74 14.36
CA ARG A 425 -30.23 -15.38 15.76
C ARG A 425 -30.39 -13.87 15.92
N ALA A 426 -30.61 -13.40 17.16
CA ALA A 426 -30.82 -11.98 17.44
C ALA A 426 -29.69 -11.10 16.90
N GLU A 427 -28.43 -11.53 17.09
CA GLU A 427 -27.24 -10.81 16.62
C GLU A 427 -27.15 -10.78 15.08
N GLN A 428 -27.64 -11.85 14.42
CA GLN A 428 -27.69 -11.91 12.95
C GLN A 428 -28.79 -11.00 12.40
N GLU A 429 -29.95 -10.96 13.06
CA GLU A 429 -31.05 -10.07 12.72
C GLU A 429 -30.64 -8.58 12.82
N GLU A 430 -29.91 -8.24 13.90
CA GLU A 430 -29.34 -6.90 14.09
C GLU A 430 -28.37 -6.56 12.95
N ALA A 431 -27.50 -7.49 12.60
CA ALA A 431 -26.54 -7.32 11.50
C ALA A 431 -27.26 -7.10 10.16
N VAL A 432 -28.26 -7.91 9.83
CA VAL A 432 -29.07 -7.78 8.61
C VAL A 432 -29.77 -6.43 8.58
N SER A 433 -30.40 -6.03 9.67
CA SER A 433 -31.09 -4.76 9.79
C SER A 433 -30.17 -3.55 9.61
N ALA A 434 -28.97 -3.62 10.16
CA ALA A 434 -27.94 -2.60 10.00
C ALA A 434 -27.47 -2.49 8.53
N LEU A 435 -27.23 -3.63 7.87
CA LEU A 435 -26.76 -3.66 6.48
C LEU A 435 -27.80 -3.17 5.47
N LEU A 436 -29.08 -3.44 5.71
CA LEU A 436 -30.16 -3.02 4.81
C LEU A 436 -30.39 -1.51 4.76
N ARG A 437 -29.91 -0.75 5.75
CA ARG A 437 -29.99 0.71 5.78
C ARG A 437 -29.08 1.41 4.78
N TYR A 438 -28.13 0.69 4.18
CA TYR A 438 -27.09 1.26 3.33
C TYR A 438 -26.98 0.48 2.02
N ASP A 439 -26.68 1.20 0.94
CA ASP A 439 -26.42 0.58 -0.36
C ASP A 439 -25.05 -0.11 -0.38
N THR A 440 -24.07 0.41 0.36
CA THR A 440 -22.70 -0.11 0.41
C THR A 440 -22.20 -0.25 1.84
N GLY A 441 -21.43 -1.28 2.12
CA GLY A 441 -20.83 -1.45 3.44
C GLY A 441 -20.17 -2.81 3.67
N VAL A 442 -19.53 -2.94 4.82
CA VAL A 442 -18.82 -4.14 5.26
C VAL A 442 -19.45 -4.70 6.53
N LEU A 443 -19.68 -6.00 6.54
CA LEU A 443 -19.94 -6.77 7.75
C LEU A 443 -18.63 -7.33 8.30
N CYS A 444 -18.23 -6.86 9.46
CA CYS A 444 -17.12 -7.44 10.21
C CYS A 444 -17.69 -8.43 11.24
N ALA A 445 -17.52 -9.73 11.00
CA ALA A 445 -18.05 -10.77 11.87
C ALA A 445 -17.05 -11.92 12.02
N PRO A 446 -16.87 -12.45 13.25
CA PRO A 446 -15.93 -13.54 13.49
C PRO A 446 -16.32 -14.81 12.71
N THR A 447 -15.37 -15.72 12.60
CA THR A 447 -15.66 -17.09 12.13
C THR A 447 -16.71 -17.72 13.06
N ALA A 448 -17.61 -18.52 12.51
CA ALA A 448 -18.76 -19.12 13.19
C ALA A 448 -19.95 -18.17 13.48
N PHE A 449 -19.87 -16.86 13.22
CA PHE A 449 -21.04 -15.98 13.31
C PHE A 449 -22.16 -16.35 12.33
N GLY A 450 -21.83 -16.96 11.19
CA GLY A 450 -22.77 -17.27 10.12
C GLY A 450 -22.90 -16.19 9.07
N LYS A 451 -21.77 -15.59 8.65
CA LYS A 451 -21.71 -14.56 7.58
C LYS A 451 -22.51 -14.93 6.34
N THR A 452 -22.41 -16.19 5.90
CA THR A 452 -23.13 -16.71 4.73
C THR A 452 -24.65 -16.72 4.94
N VAL A 453 -25.09 -17.07 6.15
CA VAL A 453 -26.54 -17.06 6.53
C VAL A 453 -27.07 -15.64 6.55
N THR A 454 -26.31 -14.70 7.17
CA THR A 454 -26.63 -13.27 7.19
C THR A 454 -26.71 -12.71 5.77
N ALA A 455 -25.79 -13.10 4.89
CA ALA A 455 -25.79 -12.66 3.49
C ALA A 455 -27.00 -13.25 2.72
N ALA A 456 -27.35 -14.52 2.94
CA ALA A 456 -28.57 -15.13 2.36
C ALA A 456 -29.84 -14.37 2.78
N ALA A 457 -29.94 -13.98 4.04
CA ALA A 457 -31.05 -13.17 4.52
C ALA A 457 -31.09 -11.77 3.88
N VAL A 458 -29.92 -11.14 3.67
CA VAL A 458 -29.83 -9.86 2.95
C VAL A 458 -30.27 -10.00 1.50
N ILE A 459 -29.87 -11.07 0.79
CA ILE A 459 -30.31 -11.37 -0.59
C ILE A 459 -31.83 -11.45 -0.64
N ALA A 460 -32.44 -12.28 0.21
CA ALA A 460 -33.89 -12.49 0.24
C ALA A 460 -34.67 -11.22 0.57
N ARG A 461 -34.13 -10.33 1.45
CA ARG A 461 -34.79 -9.09 1.84
C ARG A 461 -34.65 -7.97 0.82
N ARG A 462 -33.51 -7.92 0.10
CA ARG A 462 -33.30 -6.94 -0.99
C ARG A 462 -34.05 -7.30 -2.26
N LYS A 463 -34.31 -8.57 -2.51
CA LYS A 463 -35.04 -9.08 -3.68
C LYS A 463 -34.45 -8.64 -5.02
N VAL A 464 -33.15 -8.54 -5.10
CA VAL A 464 -32.45 -8.19 -6.36
C VAL A 464 -31.44 -9.27 -6.74
N ASN A 465 -31.24 -9.44 -8.02
CA ASN A 465 -30.28 -10.40 -8.54
C ASN A 465 -28.87 -10.10 -8.02
N THR A 466 -28.18 -11.17 -7.63
CA THR A 466 -26.95 -11.06 -6.82
C THR A 466 -25.82 -11.88 -7.41
N LEU A 467 -24.62 -11.27 -7.50
CA LEU A 467 -23.37 -11.96 -7.78
C LEU A 467 -22.51 -12.04 -6.52
N ILE A 468 -22.13 -13.25 -6.15
CA ILE A 468 -21.27 -13.53 -4.99
C ILE A 468 -19.86 -13.82 -5.46
N LEU A 469 -18.90 -13.02 -5.03
CA LEU A 469 -17.49 -13.13 -5.39
C LEU A 469 -16.71 -13.88 -4.32
N VAL A 470 -16.07 -14.97 -4.73
CA VAL A 470 -15.19 -15.76 -3.86
C VAL A 470 -13.80 -15.90 -4.49
N HIS A 471 -12.79 -16.05 -3.67
CA HIS A 471 -11.40 -16.13 -4.15
C HIS A 471 -10.91 -17.58 -4.39
N ARG A 472 -11.71 -18.61 -4.03
CA ARG A 472 -11.35 -20.03 -4.17
C ARG A 472 -12.54 -20.91 -4.54
N THR A 473 -12.25 -21.99 -5.25
CA THR A 473 -13.27 -22.99 -5.66
C THR A 473 -13.90 -23.73 -4.47
N GLU A 474 -13.17 -23.92 -3.39
CA GLU A 474 -13.69 -24.54 -2.17
C GLU A 474 -14.79 -23.69 -1.54
N LEU A 475 -14.60 -22.36 -1.48
CA LEU A 475 -15.62 -21.42 -1.00
C LEU A 475 -16.85 -21.39 -1.91
N LEU A 476 -16.66 -21.49 -3.23
CA LEU A 476 -17.77 -21.56 -4.17
C LEU A 476 -18.72 -22.73 -3.83
N LYS A 477 -18.17 -23.93 -3.56
CA LYS A 477 -18.97 -25.08 -3.15
C LYS A 477 -19.68 -24.86 -1.82
N GLN A 478 -18.99 -24.32 -0.83
CA GLN A 478 -19.59 -24.02 0.47
C GLN A 478 -20.74 -23.01 0.35
N TRP A 479 -20.56 -21.97 -0.47
CA TRP A 479 -21.62 -21.01 -0.74
C TRP A 479 -22.82 -21.69 -1.42
N GLN A 480 -22.58 -22.53 -2.44
CA GLN A 480 -23.63 -23.27 -3.12
C GLN A 480 -24.44 -24.15 -2.15
N GLU A 481 -23.76 -24.96 -1.32
CA GLU A 481 -24.39 -25.83 -0.32
C GLU A 481 -25.18 -24.99 0.71
N ARG A 482 -24.65 -23.90 1.18
CA ARG A 482 -25.30 -23.03 2.19
C ARG A 482 -26.51 -22.30 1.60
N LEU A 483 -26.40 -21.74 0.40
CA LEU A 483 -27.53 -21.09 -0.25
C LEU A 483 -28.66 -22.07 -0.55
N ALA A 484 -28.34 -23.29 -0.96
CA ALA A 484 -29.36 -24.34 -1.17
C ALA A 484 -30.15 -24.69 0.11
N VAL A 485 -29.53 -24.53 1.29
CA VAL A 485 -30.19 -24.77 2.59
C VAL A 485 -31.00 -23.55 3.04
N PHE A 486 -30.47 -22.34 2.86
CA PHE A 486 -31.04 -21.12 3.46
C PHE A 486 -31.85 -20.25 2.50
N LEU A 487 -31.85 -20.57 1.19
CA LEU A 487 -32.66 -19.86 0.21
C LEU A 487 -33.51 -20.82 -0.60
N GLN A 488 -34.81 -20.59 -0.59
CA GLN A 488 -35.68 -21.16 -1.59
C GLN A 488 -35.59 -20.30 -2.86
N ALA A 489 -34.61 -20.61 -3.71
CA ALA A 489 -34.31 -19.83 -4.91
C ALA A 489 -34.71 -20.52 -6.22
N GLY A 490 -35.48 -21.62 -6.14
CA GLY A 490 -35.74 -22.51 -7.29
C GLY A 490 -34.43 -23.20 -7.76
N ASP A 491 -34.42 -23.74 -8.97
CA ASP A 491 -33.27 -24.49 -9.54
C ASP A 491 -32.11 -23.61 -10.00
N SER A 492 -32.04 -22.35 -9.54
CA SER A 492 -31.23 -21.30 -10.20
C SER A 492 -30.19 -20.63 -9.34
N ILE A 493 -29.24 -21.41 -8.81
CA ILE A 493 -27.96 -20.88 -8.36
C ILE A 493 -26.93 -21.17 -9.44
N GLY A 494 -26.48 -20.11 -10.13
CA GLY A 494 -25.47 -20.24 -11.17
C GLY A 494 -24.06 -20.32 -10.60
N ILE A 495 -23.14 -20.90 -11.37
CA ILE A 495 -21.76 -21.16 -10.96
C ILE A 495 -20.79 -20.74 -12.06
N ILE A 496 -19.81 -19.89 -11.67
CA ILE A 496 -18.73 -19.45 -12.54
C ILE A 496 -17.39 -19.76 -11.84
N GLY A 497 -16.76 -20.85 -12.23
CA GLY A 497 -15.49 -21.29 -11.65
C GLY A 497 -15.41 -22.79 -11.42
N GLY A 498 -14.21 -23.28 -11.09
CA GLY A 498 -13.99 -24.70 -10.86
C GLY A 498 -14.21 -25.58 -12.10
N GLY A 499 -14.03 -25.03 -13.30
CA GLY A 499 -14.27 -25.71 -14.58
C GLY A 499 -15.73 -25.62 -15.08
N LYS A 500 -16.59 -24.88 -14.40
CA LYS A 500 -17.98 -24.64 -14.80
C LYS A 500 -18.17 -23.16 -15.12
N HIS A 501 -18.94 -22.88 -16.17
CA HIS A 501 -19.38 -21.53 -16.53
C HIS A 501 -20.85 -21.58 -16.90
N LYS A 502 -21.70 -21.49 -15.88
CA LYS A 502 -23.16 -21.59 -16.01
C LYS A 502 -23.83 -20.51 -15.16
N PRO A 503 -23.74 -19.23 -15.59
CA PRO A 503 -24.48 -18.15 -14.93
C PRO A 503 -25.97 -18.31 -15.17
N CYS A 504 -26.79 -18.01 -14.17
CA CYS A 504 -28.26 -17.98 -14.30
C CYS A 504 -28.79 -16.52 -14.36
N GLY A 505 -27.98 -15.53 -13.98
CA GLY A 505 -28.37 -14.12 -13.96
C GLY A 505 -29.24 -13.73 -12.76
N ASN A 506 -29.55 -14.64 -11.88
CA ASN A 506 -30.38 -14.42 -10.70
C ASN A 506 -29.52 -14.40 -9.41
N ILE A 507 -29.05 -15.58 -8.99
CA ILE A 507 -28.06 -15.68 -7.91
C ILE A 507 -26.88 -16.48 -8.43
N ASP A 508 -25.76 -15.83 -8.63
CA ASP A 508 -24.58 -16.46 -9.19
C ASP A 508 -23.39 -16.39 -8.22
N ILE A 509 -22.61 -17.46 -8.17
CA ILE A 509 -21.38 -17.53 -7.38
C ILE A 509 -20.20 -17.62 -8.34
N ALA A 510 -19.28 -16.67 -8.25
CA ALA A 510 -18.14 -16.59 -9.15
C ALA A 510 -16.81 -16.63 -8.41
N VAL A 511 -15.87 -17.44 -8.92
CA VAL A 511 -14.47 -17.35 -8.52
C VAL A 511 -13.84 -16.18 -9.26
N VAL A 512 -13.25 -15.24 -8.52
CA VAL A 512 -12.67 -13.99 -9.05
C VAL A 512 -11.78 -14.23 -10.27
N GLN A 513 -10.89 -15.24 -10.23
CA GLN A 513 -9.99 -15.56 -11.34
C GLN A 513 -10.72 -16.11 -12.57
N SER A 514 -11.96 -16.53 -12.44
CA SER A 514 -12.76 -17.04 -13.56
C SER A 514 -13.44 -15.94 -14.36
N ILE A 515 -13.73 -14.80 -13.74
CA ILE A 515 -14.37 -13.64 -14.35
C ILE A 515 -13.44 -12.46 -14.60
N SER A 516 -12.18 -12.53 -14.13
CA SER A 516 -11.15 -11.52 -14.41
C SER A 516 -9.87 -12.22 -14.82
N ARG A 517 -9.46 -12.02 -16.09
CA ARG A 517 -8.25 -12.62 -16.67
C ARG A 517 -7.45 -11.52 -17.38
N HIS A 518 -6.15 -11.46 -17.11
CA HIS A 518 -5.22 -10.49 -17.73
C HIS A 518 -5.67 -9.02 -17.67
N GLY A 519 -6.44 -8.65 -16.63
CA GLY A 519 -6.96 -7.30 -16.46
C GLY A 519 -8.32 -7.04 -17.13
N GLU A 520 -8.81 -7.97 -17.94
CA GLU A 520 -10.14 -7.91 -18.54
C GLU A 520 -11.16 -8.57 -17.60
N VAL A 521 -12.32 -7.95 -17.48
CA VAL A 521 -13.43 -8.41 -16.65
C VAL A 521 -14.61 -8.77 -17.54
N GLU A 522 -15.22 -9.90 -17.28
CA GLU A 522 -16.40 -10.34 -18.04
C GLU A 522 -17.54 -9.32 -17.92
N PRO A 523 -18.19 -8.93 -19.04
CA PRO A 523 -19.27 -7.95 -19.04
C PRO A 523 -20.48 -8.31 -18.14
N LEU A 524 -20.66 -9.58 -17.86
CA LEU A 524 -21.78 -10.07 -17.04
C LEU A 524 -21.84 -9.42 -15.65
N VAL A 525 -20.70 -8.95 -15.10
CA VAL A 525 -20.66 -8.31 -13.76
C VAL A 525 -21.49 -7.02 -13.67
N ARG A 526 -21.81 -6.42 -14.82
CA ARG A 526 -22.65 -5.21 -14.91
C ARG A 526 -24.16 -5.49 -14.80
N ASN A 527 -24.57 -6.76 -14.87
CA ASN A 527 -25.97 -7.18 -14.95
C ASN A 527 -26.57 -7.55 -13.59
N TYR A 528 -25.87 -7.29 -12.49
CA TYR A 528 -26.37 -7.59 -11.14
C TYR A 528 -26.65 -6.30 -10.38
N GLY A 529 -27.77 -6.31 -9.62
CA GLY A 529 -28.12 -5.22 -8.72
C GLY A 529 -27.38 -5.25 -7.40
N GLN A 530 -26.87 -6.43 -7.02
CA GLN A 530 -26.12 -6.64 -5.79
C GLN A 530 -24.85 -7.44 -6.04
N ILE A 531 -23.74 -6.98 -5.45
CA ILE A 531 -22.48 -7.73 -5.38
C ILE A 531 -22.18 -8.04 -3.93
N ILE A 532 -21.89 -9.29 -3.61
CA ILE A 532 -21.39 -9.72 -2.30
C ILE A 532 -19.95 -10.20 -2.45
N VAL A 533 -19.04 -9.63 -1.68
CA VAL A 533 -17.62 -10.00 -1.70
C VAL A 533 -17.30 -10.76 -0.42
N ASP A 534 -17.10 -12.07 -0.55
CA ASP A 534 -16.69 -12.89 0.59
C ASP A 534 -15.20 -12.74 0.85
N GLU A 535 -14.83 -12.72 2.14
CA GLU A 535 -13.48 -12.43 2.62
C GLU A 535 -12.87 -11.20 1.94
N CYS A 536 -13.59 -10.07 2.00
CA CYS A 536 -13.26 -8.82 1.30
C CYS A 536 -11.90 -8.24 1.66
N HIS A 537 -11.22 -8.75 2.69
CA HIS A 537 -9.83 -8.40 2.98
C HIS A 537 -8.84 -8.82 1.88
N HIS A 538 -9.26 -9.65 0.92
CA HIS A 538 -8.49 -9.97 -0.29
C HIS A 538 -8.63 -8.95 -1.43
N ILE A 539 -9.47 -7.92 -1.30
CA ILE A 539 -9.71 -6.89 -2.35
C ILE A 539 -8.43 -6.17 -2.82
N GLY A 540 -7.35 -6.17 -2.05
CA GLY A 540 -6.06 -5.60 -2.50
C GLY A 540 -5.41 -6.32 -3.70
N ALA A 541 -5.93 -7.44 -4.15
CA ALA A 541 -5.50 -8.06 -5.40
C ALA A 541 -6.07 -7.29 -6.61
N VAL A 542 -5.26 -7.10 -7.64
CA VAL A 542 -5.59 -6.36 -8.87
C VAL A 542 -6.92 -6.82 -9.49
N SER A 543 -7.17 -8.14 -9.50
CA SER A 543 -8.39 -8.72 -10.08
C SER A 543 -9.67 -8.31 -9.35
N PHE A 544 -9.65 -8.20 -8.01
CA PHE A 544 -10.83 -7.76 -7.25
C PHE A 544 -11.16 -6.29 -7.52
N SER A 545 -10.15 -5.42 -7.49
CA SER A 545 -10.36 -4.01 -7.76
C SER A 545 -10.85 -3.76 -9.19
N ALA A 546 -10.37 -4.55 -10.16
CA ALA A 546 -10.84 -4.49 -11.54
C ALA A 546 -12.34 -4.83 -11.66
N ILE A 547 -12.78 -5.92 -11.02
CA ILE A 547 -14.21 -6.30 -11.03
C ILE A 547 -15.07 -5.21 -10.39
N LEU A 548 -14.67 -4.68 -9.23
CA LEU A 548 -15.46 -3.67 -8.52
C LEU A 548 -15.52 -2.32 -9.26
N LYS A 549 -14.55 -2.04 -10.14
CA LYS A 549 -14.58 -0.88 -11.04
C LYS A 549 -15.53 -1.05 -12.23
N GLU A 550 -15.78 -2.30 -12.64
CA GLU A 550 -16.65 -2.60 -13.77
C GLU A 550 -18.12 -2.81 -13.39
N THR A 551 -18.41 -3.03 -12.10
CA THR A 551 -19.78 -3.31 -11.66
C THR A 551 -20.61 -2.05 -11.44
N ASN A 552 -21.81 -2.00 -12.05
CA ASN A 552 -22.79 -0.93 -11.85
C ASN A 552 -23.81 -1.23 -10.74
N ALA A 553 -23.70 -2.38 -10.07
CA ALA A 553 -24.66 -2.81 -9.05
C ALA A 553 -24.94 -1.70 -8.03
N ARG A 554 -26.17 -1.46 -7.67
CA ARG A 554 -26.55 -0.49 -6.64
C ARG A 554 -25.99 -0.92 -5.28
N TYR A 555 -26.11 -2.21 -4.94
CA TYR A 555 -25.76 -2.74 -3.64
C TYR A 555 -24.41 -3.45 -3.66
N LEU A 556 -23.56 -3.13 -2.69
CA LEU A 556 -22.25 -3.75 -2.51
C LEU A 556 -22.04 -4.12 -1.04
N LEU A 557 -21.84 -5.39 -0.75
CA LEU A 557 -21.65 -5.93 0.59
C LEU A 557 -20.31 -6.67 0.69
N GLY A 558 -19.40 -6.19 1.51
CA GLY A 558 -18.18 -6.89 1.90
C GLY A 558 -18.41 -7.73 3.16
N LEU A 559 -17.91 -8.96 3.18
CA LEU A 559 -17.93 -9.84 4.35
C LEU A 559 -16.49 -10.14 4.77
N THR A 560 -16.16 -9.98 6.04
CA THR A 560 -14.83 -10.34 6.55
C THR A 560 -14.87 -10.67 8.04
N ALA A 561 -13.95 -11.54 8.47
CA ALA A 561 -13.69 -11.75 9.90
C ALA A 561 -12.64 -10.76 10.44
N THR A 562 -11.76 -10.28 9.57
CA THR A 562 -10.62 -9.43 9.92
C THR A 562 -10.51 -8.28 8.92
N PRO A 563 -11.00 -7.08 9.25
CA PRO A 563 -10.95 -5.96 8.33
C PRO A 563 -9.52 -5.39 8.15
N ILE A 564 -8.62 -5.71 9.08
CA ILE A 564 -7.22 -5.23 9.05
C ILE A 564 -6.37 -6.24 8.29
N ARG A 565 -5.62 -5.75 7.29
CA ARG A 565 -4.70 -6.55 6.49
C ARG A 565 -3.28 -6.50 7.04
N ARG A 566 -2.54 -7.61 6.90
CA ARG A 566 -1.12 -7.71 7.32
C ARG A 566 -0.20 -6.73 6.58
N ASP A 567 -0.50 -6.41 5.33
CA ASP A 567 0.26 -5.49 4.50
C ASP A 567 -0.11 -4.01 4.71
N GLY A 568 -1.12 -3.72 5.54
CA GLY A 568 -1.60 -2.36 5.81
C GLY A 568 -2.48 -1.76 4.71
N LEU A 569 -2.78 -2.52 3.64
CA LEU A 569 -3.60 -2.05 2.51
C LEU A 569 -5.11 -2.16 2.77
N HIS A 570 -5.53 -2.33 4.02
CA HIS A 570 -6.96 -2.43 4.38
C HIS A 570 -7.82 -1.20 4.02
N PRO A 571 -7.30 0.06 3.90
CA PRO A 571 -8.13 1.18 3.47
C PRO A 571 -8.78 0.96 2.09
N ILE A 572 -8.14 0.15 1.22
CA ILE A 572 -8.70 -0.19 -0.11
C ILE A 572 -10.06 -0.88 0.04
N ILE A 573 -10.24 -1.74 1.05
CA ILE A 573 -11.50 -2.44 1.29
C ILE A 573 -12.63 -1.43 1.49
N PHE A 574 -12.39 -0.42 2.33
CA PHE A 574 -13.41 0.59 2.65
C PHE A 574 -13.63 1.57 1.51
N MET A 575 -12.60 1.87 0.73
CA MET A 575 -12.74 2.70 -0.47
C MET A 575 -13.64 2.04 -1.52
N TYR A 576 -13.61 0.73 -1.65
CA TYR A 576 -14.47 0.01 -2.60
C TYR A 576 -15.81 -0.41 -1.99
N CYS A 577 -15.82 -1.08 -0.83
CA CYS A 577 -17.02 -1.65 -0.24
C CYS A 577 -17.80 -0.69 0.67
N GLY A 578 -17.23 0.44 1.04
CA GLY A 578 -17.81 1.34 2.03
C GLY A 578 -17.37 1.03 3.47
N ALA A 579 -17.89 1.82 4.40
CA ALA A 579 -17.59 1.70 5.83
C ALA A 579 -18.10 0.38 6.43
N ILE A 580 -17.56 0.01 7.59
CA ILE A 580 -18.11 -1.07 8.40
C ILE A 580 -19.48 -0.62 8.93
N ARG A 581 -20.54 -1.34 8.54
CA ARG A 581 -21.91 -1.03 8.96
C ARG A 581 -22.34 -1.79 10.19
N HIS A 582 -21.73 -2.95 10.42
CA HIS A 582 -21.95 -3.73 11.63
C HIS A 582 -20.67 -4.50 11.98
N THR A 583 -20.34 -4.48 13.28
CA THR A 583 -19.30 -5.33 13.86
C THR A 583 -19.97 -6.29 14.82
N ALA A 584 -20.03 -7.56 14.42
CA ALA A 584 -20.67 -8.58 15.22
C ALA A 584 -19.74 -9.00 16.37
N SER A 585 -20.31 -9.07 17.57
CA SER A 585 -19.70 -9.71 18.71
C SER A 585 -19.74 -11.23 18.57
N ARG A 586 -19.06 -11.93 19.43
CA ARG A 586 -19.07 -13.40 19.46
C ARG A 586 -20.44 -13.90 19.90
N PRO A 587 -20.97 -14.98 19.29
CA PRO A 587 -22.21 -15.59 19.76
C PRO A 587 -22.14 -15.98 21.22
N LYS A 588 -23.21 -15.73 21.98
CA LYS A 588 -23.30 -16.08 23.41
C LYS A 588 -23.24 -17.58 23.67
N GLU A 589 -23.60 -18.39 22.68
CA GLU A 589 -23.60 -19.87 22.70
C GLU A 589 -22.22 -20.47 22.33
N SER A 590 -21.18 -19.67 22.21
CA SER A 590 -19.82 -20.18 22.01
C SER A 590 -19.34 -20.95 23.23
N PRO A 591 -18.43 -21.95 23.11
CA PRO A 591 -17.90 -22.70 24.23
C PRO A 591 -17.48 -21.78 25.38
N HIS A 592 -17.94 -22.05 26.58
CA HIS A 592 -17.75 -21.15 27.72
C HIS A 592 -16.33 -21.19 28.27
N ASN A 593 -15.64 -22.32 28.10
CA ASN A 593 -14.28 -22.49 28.61
C ASN A 593 -13.27 -22.48 27.45
N LEU A 594 -12.49 -21.40 27.39
CA LEU A 594 -11.47 -21.17 26.38
C LEU A 594 -10.11 -21.05 27.04
N GLU A 595 -9.24 -22.03 26.80
CA GLU A 595 -7.95 -22.12 27.44
C GLU A 595 -6.81 -22.12 26.43
N VAL A 596 -5.72 -21.44 26.76
CA VAL A 596 -4.43 -21.56 26.11
C VAL A 596 -3.45 -22.14 27.08
N LEU A 597 -2.98 -23.34 26.81
CA LEU A 597 -1.90 -23.96 27.58
C LEU A 597 -0.58 -23.60 26.91
N THR A 598 0.25 -22.88 27.59
CA THR A 598 1.60 -22.58 27.09
C THR A 598 2.56 -23.71 27.41
N ARG A 599 3.52 -23.98 26.50
CA ARG A 599 4.64 -24.88 26.67
C ARG A 599 5.92 -24.12 26.39
N SER A 600 6.62 -23.74 27.43
CA SER A 600 7.90 -23.04 27.30
C SER A 600 8.96 -23.93 26.68
N ARG A 601 9.64 -23.45 25.65
CA ARG A 601 10.75 -24.14 25.01
C ARG A 601 11.94 -23.22 24.90
N PHE A 602 13.09 -23.74 25.23
CA PHE A 602 14.37 -23.12 24.96
C PHE A 602 15.06 -23.97 23.87
N THR A 603 14.83 -23.62 22.64
CA THR A 603 15.62 -24.15 21.53
C THR A 603 17.01 -23.54 21.67
N SER A 604 18.05 -24.37 21.81
CA SER A 604 19.42 -23.87 21.88
C SER A 604 19.72 -23.07 20.63
N GLY A 605 19.72 -21.73 20.76
CA GLY A 605 19.89 -20.82 19.63
C GLY A 605 21.29 -20.92 19.03
N HIS A 606 21.43 -21.68 17.98
CA HIS A 606 22.69 -21.78 17.22
C HIS A 606 22.88 -20.62 16.23
N LEU A 607 21.82 -19.87 15.94
CA LEU A 607 21.86 -18.73 15.03
C LEU A 607 22.08 -17.42 15.78
N PRO A 608 22.71 -16.40 15.12
CA PRO A 608 22.85 -15.07 15.68
C PRO A 608 21.49 -14.44 16.04
N SER A 609 21.47 -13.54 17.01
CA SER A 609 20.25 -12.88 17.49
C SER A 609 19.52 -12.04 16.42
N ASP A 610 20.21 -11.66 15.35
CA ASP A 610 19.72 -10.92 14.19
C ASP A 610 19.43 -11.81 12.97
N ALA A 611 19.46 -13.14 13.14
CA ALA A 611 19.19 -14.10 12.08
C ALA A 611 17.80 -13.85 11.43
N ARG A 612 17.71 -14.17 10.15
CA ARG A 612 16.44 -14.02 9.42
C ARG A 612 15.39 -14.97 9.97
N ILE A 613 14.18 -14.51 10.07
CA ILE A 613 13.05 -15.28 10.61
C ILE A 613 12.84 -16.64 9.92
N GLN A 614 13.17 -16.73 8.63
CA GLN A 614 13.06 -17.98 7.88
C GLN A 614 14.09 -19.03 8.31
N ASP A 615 15.29 -18.57 8.66
CA ASP A 615 16.37 -19.44 9.13
C ASP A 615 16.05 -19.95 10.55
N ILE A 616 15.52 -19.07 11.42
CA ILE A 616 15.00 -19.43 12.75
C ILE A 616 13.85 -20.45 12.64
N PHE A 617 12.91 -20.24 11.72
CA PHE A 617 11.82 -21.19 11.50
C PHE A 617 12.29 -22.54 10.95
N ARG A 618 13.38 -22.56 10.19
CA ARG A 618 14.00 -23.80 9.74
C ARG A 618 14.62 -24.54 10.93
N GLU A 619 15.34 -23.85 11.80
CA GLU A 619 15.94 -24.43 13.00
C GLU A 619 14.86 -25.04 13.91
N ILE A 620 13.78 -24.28 14.20
CA ILE A 620 12.66 -24.76 15.01
C ILE A 620 11.98 -26.01 14.39
N ALA A 621 11.84 -26.06 13.06
CA ALA A 621 11.23 -27.20 12.39
C ALA A 621 12.11 -28.46 12.37
N LEU A 622 13.43 -28.31 12.50
CA LEU A 622 14.41 -29.41 12.58
C LEU A 622 14.66 -29.87 14.00
N ASP A 623 14.11 -29.20 15.00
CA ASP A 623 14.26 -29.56 16.41
C ASP A 623 13.45 -30.83 16.71
N HIS A 624 14.18 -31.95 16.91
CA HIS A 624 13.60 -33.26 17.17
C HIS A 624 12.86 -33.31 18.51
N ASP A 625 13.44 -32.72 19.56
CA ASP A 625 12.85 -32.71 20.91
C ASP A 625 11.53 -31.94 20.91
N ARG A 626 11.47 -30.88 20.14
CA ARG A 626 10.21 -30.13 19.89
C ARG A 626 9.19 -30.99 19.17
N THR A 627 9.60 -31.70 18.14
CA THR A 627 8.72 -32.57 17.33
C THR A 627 8.14 -33.68 18.19
N VAL A 628 8.93 -34.29 19.04
CA VAL A 628 8.51 -35.31 20.04
C VAL A 628 7.51 -34.69 21.01
N ALA A 629 7.80 -33.54 21.62
CA ALA A 629 6.90 -32.90 22.56
C ALA A 629 5.55 -32.50 21.94
N ILE A 630 5.51 -32.10 20.66
CA ILE A 630 4.26 -31.84 19.93
C ILE A 630 3.46 -33.15 19.80
N ALA A 631 4.10 -34.25 19.45
CA ALA A 631 3.45 -35.56 19.33
C ALA A 631 2.93 -36.08 20.68
N GLU A 632 3.68 -35.88 21.76
CA GLU A 632 3.26 -36.25 23.12
C GLU A 632 2.04 -35.44 23.58
N GLU A 633 2.02 -34.13 23.37
CA GLU A 633 0.84 -33.29 23.70
C GLU A 633 -0.40 -33.69 22.86
N ALA A 634 -0.19 -34.08 21.61
CA ALA A 634 -1.27 -34.58 20.77
C ALA A 634 -1.77 -35.96 21.27
N MET A 635 -0.87 -36.85 21.70
CA MET A 635 -1.22 -38.14 22.28
C MET A 635 -1.99 -37.97 23.58
N LYS A 636 -1.53 -37.10 24.47
CA LYS A 636 -2.21 -36.78 25.75
C LYS A 636 -3.62 -36.24 25.49
N ALA A 637 -3.78 -35.31 24.55
CA ALA A 637 -5.08 -34.78 24.23
C ALA A 637 -5.99 -35.85 23.56
N PHE A 638 -5.45 -36.69 22.69
CA PHE A 638 -6.17 -37.81 22.07
C PHE A 638 -6.65 -38.83 23.14
N GLY A 639 -5.81 -39.16 24.09
CA GLY A 639 -6.14 -40.03 25.24
C GLY A 639 -7.23 -39.46 26.14
N GLN A 640 -7.40 -38.14 26.16
CA GLN A 640 -8.50 -37.44 26.83
C GLN A 640 -9.81 -37.40 26.00
N GLY A 641 -9.88 -38.09 24.88
CA GLY A 641 -11.04 -38.13 24.00
C GLY A 641 -11.17 -36.89 23.10
N ARG A 642 -10.14 -36.06 23.00
CA ARG A 642 -10.20 -34.79 22.26
C ARG A 642 -10.01 -34.96 20.75
N LYS A 643 -10.51 -33.98 20.01
CA LYS A 643 -10.43 -33.89 18.54
C LYS A 643 -9.40 -32.82 18.19
N VAL A 644 -8.19 -33.29 17.91
CA VAL A 644 -6.97 -32.46 17.85
C VAL A 644 -6.66 -32.01 16.43
N LEU A 645 -6.36 -30.73 16.26
CA LEU A 645 -5.77 -30.14 15.06
C LEU A 645 -4.34 -29.69 15.37
N VAL A 646 -3.35 -30.25 14.68
CA VAL A 646 -1.96 -29.81 14.77
C VAL A 646 -1.60 -29.01 13.52
N LEU A 647 -1.14 -27.78 13.69
CA LEU A 647 -0.78 -26.88 12.59
C LEU A 647 0.71 -26.54 12.56
N THR A 648 1.31 -26.72 11.37
CA THR A 648 2.64 -26.25 11.02
C THR A 648 2.58 -25.45 9.72
N GLU A 649 3.59 -24.61 9.46
CA GLU A 649 3.72 -23.87 8.19
C GLU A 649 4.57 -24.64 7.15
N ARG A 650 5.21 -25.72 7.55
CA ARG A 650 6.16 -26.48 6.74
C ARG A 650 5.71 -27.93 6.54
N THR A 651 5.78 -28.39 5.30
CA THR A 651 5.40 -29.77 4.95
C THR A 651 6.40 -30.83 5.41
N ASP A 652 7.71 -30.49 5.43
CA ASP A 652 8.78 -31.33 5.99
C ASP A 652 8.54 -31.58 7.50
N HIS A 653 8.35 -30.52 8.27
CA HIS A 653 8.01 -30.61 9.70
C HIS A 653 6.69 -31.40 9.95
N LEU A 654 5.72 -31.27 9.04
CA LEU A 654 4.46 -32.03 9.15
C LEU A 654 4.71 -33.54 8.96
N ASP A 655 5.58 -33.93 8.01
CA ASP A 655 5.98 -35.31 7.76
C ASP A 655 6.76 -35.89 8.97
N ASP A 656 7.64 -35.11 9.60
CA ASP A 656 8.40 -35.48 10.77
C ASP A 656 7.48 -35.71 11.98
N ILE A 657 6.51 -34.80 12.23
CA ILE A 657 5.53 -34.96 13.31
C ILE A 657 4.70 -36.23 13.06
N ALA A 658 4.25 -36.47 11.84
CA ALA A 658 3.49 -37.67 11.49
C ALA A 658 4.30 -38.95 11.73
N SER A 659 5.60 -38.94 11.40
CA SER A 659 6.52 -40.07 11.63
C SER A 659 6.63 -40.40 13.13
N VAL A 660 6.87 -39.39 13.98
CA VAL A 660 6.94 -39.57 15.44
C VAL A 660 5.60 -40.08 16.00
N MET A 661 4.47 -39.53 15.54
CA MET A 661 3.14 -40.00 15.97
C MET A 661 2.91 -41.47 15.61
N ASN A 662 3.33 -41.90 14.41
CA ASN A 662 3.22 -43.30 14.00
C ASN A 662 4.06 -44.23 14.90
N THR A 663 5.27 -43.82 15.33
CA THR A 663 6.04 -44.59 16.33
C THR A 663 5.34 -44.70 17.67
N LEU A 664 4.54 -43.70 18.03
CA LEU A 664 3.69 -43.69 19.22
C LEU A 664 2.35 -44.42 19.02
N LYS A 665 2.20 -45.16 17.91
CA LYS A 665 0.99 -45.92 17.53
C LYS A 665 -0.27 -45.05 17.34
N LEU A 666 -0.09 -43.77 16.97
CA LEU A 666 -1.12 -42.85 16.58
C LEU A 666 -1.24 -42.84 15.05
N SER A 667 -2.45 -42.79 14.51
CA SER A 667 -2.70 -42.72 13.07
C SER A 667 -3.36 -41.39 12.70
N PRO A 668 -2.57 -40.31 12.51
CA PRO A 668 -3.14 -39.00 12.21
C PRO A 668 -3.64 -38.92 10.77
N PHE A 669 -4.68 -38.13 10.53
CA PHE A 669 -5.07 -37.67 9.19
C PHE A 669 -4.12 -36.55 8.78
N VAL A 670 -3.36 -36.77 7.69
CA VAL A 670 -2.35 -35.79 7.25
C VAL A 670 -2.82 -35.06 5.99
N LEU A 671 -3.08 -33.74 6.10
CA LEU A 671 -3.56 -32.89 5.03
C LEU A 671 -2.55 -31.78 4.67
N HIS A 672 -2.07 -31.80 3.43
CA HIS A 672 -1.17 -30.75 2.90
C HIS A 672 -1.37 -30.52 1.39
N SER A 673 -0.83 -29.44 0.86
CA SER A 673 -1.01 -29.01 -0.52
C SER A 673 -0.42 -29.93 -1.58
N ARG A 674 0.55 -30.79 -1.22
CA ARG A 674 1.19 -31.75 -2.13
C ARG A 674 0.31 -32.98 -2.41
N LEU A 675 -0.77 -33.17 -1.65
CA LEU A 675 -1.70 -34.29 -1.89
C LEU A 675 -2.51 -34.06 -3.17
N SER A 676 -2.69 -35.14 -3.95
CA SER A 676 -3.60 -35.09 -5.09
C SER A 676 -5.06 -34.82 -4.64
N LYS A 677 -5.85 -34.19 -5.50
CA LYS A 677 -7.24 -33.87 -5.21
C LYS A 677 -8.04 -35.10 -4.77
N LYS A 678 -7.79 -36.26 -5.40
CA LYS A 678 -8.46 -37.54 -5.06
C LYS A 678 -8.10 -38.00 -3.65
N LYS A 679 -6.80 -38.02 -3.28
CA LYS A 679 -6.35 -38.40 -1.94
C LYS A 679 -6.88 -37.45 -0.87
N ARG A 680 -6.88 -36.15 -1.13
CA ARG A 680 -7.42 -35.14 -0.21
C ARG A 680 -8.92 -35.33 0.03
N THR A 681 -9.70 -35.56 -1.02
CA THR A 681 -11.13 -35.82 -0.90
C THR A 681 -11.39 -37.10 -0.09
N MET A 682 -10.65 -38.17 -0.35
CA MET A 682 -10.76 -39.43 0.37
C MET A 682 -10.46 -39.29 1.88
N LEU A 683 -9.39 -38.55 2.23
CA LEU A 683 -9.02 -38.28 3.63
C LEU A 683 -10.10 -37.45 4.34
N ILE A 684 -10.65 -36.42 3.69
CA ILE A 684 -11.71 -35.58 4.27
C ILE A 684 -12.99 -36.42 4.43
N SER A 685 -13.33 -37.26 3.46
CA SER A 685 -14.49 -38.15 3.58
C SER A 685 -14.32 -39.17 4.72
N GLY A 686 -13.10 -39.72 4.89
CA GLY A 686 -12.78 -40.60 6.01
C GLY A 686 -12.87 -39.92 7.37
N LEU A 687 -12.35 -38.68 7.44
CA LEU A 687 -12.41 -37.85 8.64
C LEU A 687 -13.89 -37.54 9.04
N ASN A 688 -14.72 -37.20 8.06
CA ASN A 688 -16.14 -36.89 8.28
C ASN A 688 -17.02 -38.12 8.55
N ALA A 689 -16.57 -39.32 8.16
CA ALA A 689 -17.27 -40.58 8.44
C ALA A 689 -17.07 -41.07 9.88
N LEU A 690 -16.11 -40.50 10.63
CA LEU A 690 -15.90 -40.87 12.03
C LEU A 690 -17.10 -40.44 12.89
N PRO A 691 -17.49 -41.20 13.90
CA PRO A 691 -18.51 -40.78 14.86
C PRO A 691 -18.13 -39.43 15.48
N PRO A 692 -19.09 -38.52 15.71
CA PRO A 692 -18.82 -37.18 16.20
C PRO A 692 -17.96 -37.13 17.47
N ASP A 693 -18.20 -38.09 18.38
CA ASP A 693 -17.53 -38.12 19.70
C ASP A 693 -16.20 -38.89 19.70
N SER A 694 -15.85 -39.58 18.64
CA SER A 694 -14.59 -40.34 18.61
C SER A 694 -13.37 -39.39 18.54
N PRO A 695 -12.30 -39.66 19.34
CA PRO A 695 -11.08 -38.88 19.29
C PRO A 695 -10.39 -39.00 17.95
N ARG A 696 -9.74 -37.95 17.49
CA ARG A 696 -9.03 -37.91 16.20
C ARG A 696 -7.92 -36.89 16.20
N ILE A 697 -6.92 -37.13 15.38
CA ILE A 697 -5.80 -36.20 15.16
C ILE A 697 -5.75 -35.84 13.69
N LEU A 698 -5.79 -34.55 13.42
CA LEU A 698 -5.60 -33.99 12.09
C LEU A 698 -4.30 -33.17 12.09
N LEU A 699 -3.35 -33.56 11.25
CA LEU A 699 -2.14 -32.79 10.95
C LEU A 699 -2.36 -31.99 9.68
N SER A 700 -2.07 -30.69 9.70
CA SER A 700 -2.24 -29.89 8.49
C SER A 700 -1.29 -28.71 8.43
N THR A 701 -1.10 -28.17 7.20
CA THR A 701 -0.46 -26.87 7.02
C THR A 701 -1.46 -25.75 7.23
N GLY A 702 -1.01 -24.66 7.87
CA GLY A 702 -1.86 -23.52 8.21
C GLY A 702 -2.62 -22.93 7.02
N ARG A 703 -1.97 -22.87 5.86
CA ARG A 703 -2.59 -22.36 4.62
C ARG A 703 -3.83 -23.18 4.18
N LEU A 704 -3.85 -24.47 4.41
CA LEU A 704 -4.97 -25.31 4.00
C LEU A 704 -6.17 -25.18 4.94
N ILE A 705 -5.91 -25.04 6.24
CA ILE A 705 -6.93 -24.90 7.29
C ILE A 705 -7.48 -23.48 7.35
N GLY A 706 -6.66 -22.47 7.08
CA GLY A 706 -7.05 -21.06 7.19
C GLY A 706 -8.29 -20.71 6.35
N GLU A 707 -8.43 -21.30 5.18
CA GLU A 707 -9.48 -20.96 4.23
C GLU A 707 -10.15 -22.24 3.65
N GLY A 708 -11.44 -22.34 3.83
CA GLY A 708 -12.26 -23.37 3.18
C GLY A 708 -12.32 -24.76 3.83
N PHE A 709 -11.58 -25.04 4.89
CA PHE A 709 -11.71 -26.29 5.65
C PHE A 709 -12.76 -26.15 6.75
N ASP A 710 -13.69 -27.09 6.85
CA ASP A 710 -14.73 -27.11 7.89
C ASP A 710 -14.84 -28.52 8.49
N HIS A 711 -14.57 -28.64 9.81
CA HIS A 711 -14.75 -29.84 10.58
C HIS A 711 -15.16 -29.47 12.00
N PRO A 712 -16.50 -29.32 12.25
CA PRO A 712 -17.03 -28.78 13.51
C PRO A 712 -16.62 -29.51 14.80
N PRO A 713 -16.37 -30.84 14.80
CA PRO A 713 -15.99 -31.53 16.03
C PRO A 713 -14.67 -31.08 16.67
N LEU A 714 -13.73 -30.45 15.95
CA LEU A 714 -12.43 -30.04 16.48
C LEU A 714 -12.56 -29.14 17.71
N ASP A 715 -11.89 -29.53 18.81
CA ASP A 715 -11.92 -28.85 20.09
C ASP A 715 -10.53 -28.43 20.62
N THR A 716 -9.45 -28.98 20.05
CA THR A 716 -8.08 -28.72 20.46
C THR A 716 -7.21 -28.31 19.28
N LEU A 717 -6.45 -27.23 19.43
CA LEU A 717 -5.45 -26.76 18.45
C LEU A 717 -4.06 -26.82 19.07
N ILE A 718 -3.12 -27.42 18.37
CA ILE A 718 -1.69 -27.39 18.69
C ILE A 718 -0.98 -26.55 17.65
N LEU A 719 -0.35 -25.44 18.06
CA LEU A 719 0.48 -24.61 17.22
C LEU A 719 1.91 -25.13 17.22
N ALA A 720 2.25 -25.97 16.24
CA ALA A 720 3.60 -26.55 16.13
C ALA A 720 4.67 -25.51 15.75
N MET A 721 4.28 -24.41 15.11
CA MET A 721 5.14 -23.29 14.71
C MET A 721 4.58 -21.97 15.19
N PRO A 722 5.45 -20.98 15.53
CA PRO A 722 5.01 -19.67 15.97
C PRO A 722 4.23 -18.92 14.89
N VAL A 723 3.07 -18.37 15.23
CA VAL A 723 2.25 -17.51 14.38
C VAL A 723 2.34 -16.08 14.91
N SER A 724 2.56 -15.10 14.03
CA SER A 724 2.75 -13.71 14.45
C SER A 724 1.55 -12.79 14.20
N TRP A 725 0.66 -13.15 13.25
CA TRP A 725 -0.39 -12.26 12.83
C TRP A 725 -1.73 -12.62 13.50
N LYS A 726 -2.35 -11.60 14.12
CA LYS A 726 -3.63 -11.73 14.82
C LYS A 726 -4.73 -12.33 13.94
N GLY A 727 -4.83 -11.95 12.66
CA GLY A 727 -5.82 -12.47 11.72
C GLY A 727 -5.67 -13.96 11.44
N THR A 728 -4.43 -14.46 11.26
CA THR A 728 -4.16 -15.89 11.07
C THR A 728 -4.54 -16.68 12.33
N LEU A 729 -4.18 -16.17 13.49
CA LEU A 729 -4.54 -16.79 14.76
C LEU A 729 -6.06 -16.86 14.96
N GLN A 730 -6.78 -15.78 14.63
CA GLN A 730 -8.25 -15.73 14.66
C GLN A 730 -8.90 -16.74 13.70
N GLN A 731 -8.33 -16.91 12.50
CA GLN A 731 -8.81 -17.90 11.54
C GLN A 731 -8.62 -19.33 12.06
N TYR A 732 -7.47 -19.65 12.64
CA TYR A 732 -7.18 -20.98 13.17
C TYR A 732 -8.02 -21.29 14.42
N ALA A 733 -8.04 -20.41 15.40
CA ALA A 733 -8.87 -20.55 16.59
C ALA A 733 -10.37 -20.58 16.24
N GLY A 734 -10.80 -19.81 15.24
CA GLY A 734 -12.17 -19.78 14.78
C GLY A 734 -12.69 -21.11 14.21
N ARG A 735 -11.79 -22.02 13.79
CA ARG A 735 -12.18 -23.38 13.39
C ARG A 735 -12.67 -24.21 14.58
N LEU A 736 -12.12 -23.94 15.78
CA LEU A 736 -12.54 -24.61 16.99
C LEU A 736 -13.84 -24.02 17.56
N HIS A 737 -14.21 -22.81 17.18
CA HIS A 737 -15.43 -22.16 17.68
C HIS A 737 -16.71 -22.57 16.96
N ARG A 738 -16.63 -23.53 16.02
CA ARG A 738 -17.81 -24.10 15.38
C ARG A 738 -18.67 -24.81 16.42
N GLU A 739 -19.96 -24.54 16.39
CA GLU A 739 -20.94 -25.21 17.23
C GLU A 739 -20.99 -26.71 16.90
N HIS A 740 -20.94 -27.53 17.92
CA HIS A 740 -21.07 -28.97 17.82
C HIS A 740 -21.65 -29.52 19.14
N THR A 741 -22.61 -30.40 19.05
CA THR A 741 -23.19 -31.09 20.22
C THR A 741 -22.11 -31.85 20.98
N GLY A 742 -21.98 -31.61 22.29
CA GLY A 742 -20.94 -32.22 23.13
C GLY A 742 -19.63 -31.44 23.25
N LYS A 743 -19.49 -30.26 22.63
CA LYS A 743 -18.31 -29.41 22.80
C LYS A 743 -18.53 -28.37 23.89
N SER A 744 -17.98 -28.62 25.09
CA SER A 744 -18.08 -27.72 26.24
C SER A 744 -16.90 -26.76 26.37
N ASP A 745 -15.71 -27.16 25.92
CA ASP A 745 -14.47 -26.39 26.03
C ASP A 745 -13.66 -26.39 24.72
N VAL A 746 -12.79 -25.39 24.58
CA VAL A 746 -11.83 -25.29 23.48
C VAL A 746 -10.45 -25.01 24.05
N ARG A 747 -9.48 -25.76 23.58
CA ARG A 747 -8.11 -25.69 24.06
C ARG A 747 -7.13 -25.35 22.91
N ILE A 748 -6.21 -24.45 23.19
CA ILE A 748 -5.05 -24.18 22.34
C ILE A 748 -3.78 -24.54 23.11
N ILE A 749 -2.90 -25.31 22.49
CA ILE A 749 -1.56 -25.61 23.04
C ILE A 749 -0.57 -24.81 22.20
N ASP A 750 0.11 -23.86 22.84
CA ASP A 750 1.05 -22.94 22.18
C ASP A 750 2.46 -23.14 22.73
N PHE A 751 3.38 -23.51 21.81
CA PHE A 751 4.79 -23.65 22.14
C PHE A 751 5.48 -22.29 22.08
N VAL A 752 5.92 -21.80 23.24
CA VAL A 752 6.53 -20.48 23.41
C VAL A 752 8.04 -20.62 23.38
N ASP A 753 8.67 -20.10 22.34
CA ASP A 753 10.10 -20.10 22.16
C ASP A 753 10.72 -18.84 22.75
N THR A 754 11.71 -19.01 23.66
CA THR A 754 12.36 -17.91 24.39
C THR A 754 13.76 -17.57 23.88
N ALA A 755 14.36 -18.39 23.00
CA ALA A 755 15.73 -18.24 22.54
C ALA A 755 15.98 -16.98 21.68
N TYR A 756 14.98 -16.53 20.95
CA TYR A 756 15.12 -15.40 20.01
C TYR A 756 14.17 -14.24 20.33
N PRO A 757 14.67 -12.99 20.38
CA PRO A 757 13.83 -11.81 20.67
C PRO A 757 12.66 -11.63 19.72
N VAL A 758 12.81 -12.05 18.46
CA VAL A 758 11.75 -12.00 17.44
C VAL A 758 10.59 -12.93 17.79
N LEU A 759 10.87 -14.10 18.37
CA LEU A 759 9.85 -15.08 18.75
C LEU A 759 9.08 -14.62 20.01
N LEU A 760 9.77 -13.97 20.95
CA LEU A 760 9.14 -13.35 22.11
C LEU A 760 8.17 -12.23 21.67
N ARG A 761 8.57 -11.36 20.74
CA ARG A 761 7.66 -10.36 20.16
C ARG A 761 6.46 -10.99 19.44
N MET A 762 6.64 -12.14 18.80
CA MET A 762 5.53 -12.90 18.20
C MET A 762 4.60 -13.47 19.29
N TRP A 763 5.16 -13.95 20.39
CA TRP A 763 4.38 -14.42 21.53
C TRP A 763 3.55 -13.29 22.17
N ASP A 764 4.13 -12.11 22.40
CA ASP A 764 3.40 -10.94 22.90
C ASP A 764 2.19 -10.57 22.02
N LYS A 765 2.34 -10.69 20.71
CA LYS A 765 1.24 -10.48 19.76
C LYS A 765 0.16 -11.56 19.88
N ARG A 766 0.55 -12.83 20.06
CA ARG A 766 -0.39 -13.94 20.26
C ARG A 766 -1.15 -13.79 21.57
N GLN A 767 -0.49 -13.42 22.65
CA GLN A 767 -1.15 -13.18 23.95
C GLN A 767 -2.28 -12.14 23.83
N ARG A 768 -1.98 -11.00 23.17
CA ARG A 768 -3.01 -9.97 22.90
C ARG A 768 -4.15 -10.51 22.04
N GLY A 769 -3.84 -11.35 21.07
CA GLY A 769 -4.83 -12.03 20.22
C GLY A 769 -5.72 -12.98 21.03
N TYR A 770 -5.16 -13.81 21.88
CA TYR A 770 -5.88 -14.74 22.77
C TYR A 770 -6.81 -13.99 23.72
N LYS A 771 -6.30 -12.97 24.43
CA LYS A 771 -7.11 -12.12 25.32
C LYS A 771 -8.28 -11.47 24.56
N ALA A 772 -8.05 -10.95 23.36
CA ALA A 772 -9.10 -10.35 22.54
C ALA A 772 -10.17 -11.36 22.06
N MET A 773 -9.81 -12.65 21.99
CA MET A 773 -10.73 -13.74 21.68
C MET A 773 -11.37 -14.38 22.93
N GLY A 774 -11.08 -13.87 24.13
CA GLY A 774 -11.63 -14.35 25.40
C GLY A 774 -10.98 -15.62 25.94
N TYR A 775 -9.77 -15.98 25.50
CA TYR A 775 -9.05 -17.12 26.06
C TYR A 775 -8.34 -16.77 27.39
N ARG A 776 -8.43 -17.69 28.34
CA ARG A 776 -7.60 -17.69 29.54
C ARG A 776 -6.25 -18.35 29.22
N ILE A 777 -5.14 -17.69 29.52
CA ILE A 777 -3.81 -18.23 29.33
C ILE A 777 -3.36 -18.88 30.62
N VAL A 778 -3.01 -20.17 30.56
CA VAL A 778 -2.51 -20.98 31.69
C VAL A 778 -1.04 -21.28 31.41
N ALA A 779 -0.17 -20.89 32.32
CA ALA A 779 1.27 -21.10 32.22
C ALA A 779 1.67 -22.54 32.55
N ASP A 780 2.84 -22.97 32.00
CA ASP A 780 3.47 -24.25 32.38
C ASP A 780 3.72 -24.30 33.90
N GLY A 781 3.14 -25.28 34.62
CA GLY A 781 3.31 -25.45 36.08
C GLY A 781 2.11 -25.07 36.94
N GLU A 782 1.12 -24.34 36.44
CA GLU A 782 -0.17 -24.20 37.13
C GLU A 782 -1.04 -25.43 36.80
N GLY A 783 -0.93 -26.45 37.66
CA GLY A 783 -1.70 -27.68 37.53
C GLY A 783 -3.20 -27.40 37.51
N LEU A 784 -3.94 -28.01 36.58
CA LEU A 784 -5.38 -28.15 36.60
C LEU A 784 -5.79 -28.78 37.93
N SER A 785 -6.22 -27.98 38.91
CA SER A 785 -7.09 -28.47 39.98
C SER A 785 -8.49 -28.68 39.37
N PHE A 786 -8.90 -29.93 39.26
CA PHE A 786 -10.23 -30.33 38.88
C PHE A 786 -11.25 -29.97 39.99
#